data_1fabf553196e4d35ea385cc1b1f6ad06
#
_entry.id   1fabf553196e4d35ea385cc1b1f6ad06
#
_cell.length_a   1.000
_cell.length_b   1.000
_cell.length_c   1.000
_cell.angle_alpha   90.00
_cell.angle_beta   90.00
_cell.angle_gamma   90.00
#
_symmetry.space_group_name_H-M   'P 1'
#
loop_
_entity.id
_entity.type
_entity.pdbx_description
1 polymer ?
#
loop_
_entity_poly.entity_id
_entity_poly.type
_entity_poly.pdbx_seq_one_letter_code
_entity_poly.pdbx_strand_id
1 'polypeptide(L)'
;MARSDRRTPQQRARKQAGGGQDHAGAPPLTDEQRDALKEVTGRIASLAQELRDAQSGGRDAMIEALAPLDQQDEAVMLAYAAHLATVRGTEAKDAADVAQALGELAARREVAREARRSRLRLRSAGFPSSLNIPAGPPAITATDGRELTPPTPMTPITSIAPQERWRRQLVEALATRTRESGEVALLLAWQEGLDPENVRGYSLALDFWHTGVSGYSVSEPMSRTRFRREIAETLQMDGQRVPTVKLTWAGARRLLQEALTVNAWRDSEPAAEFEAHRALIEERLLAEPDDDEARAEIAEEDARFEREGDRPLIGASMEADETIANWLGAWCFGDYGLTWDLLSNDNPLRRGSTREEYLALRRQWASEAEPGALRLMLIREQQQRASALWTPASAGRLAGSSAKELEVFWSVTLRETPLAGQLDEMPMATLSSPETGRHWYWTAYTVGRDAASSLWLINHSRDEGAASQALTADELQKRAQEARETAEKTAQTVPENPRDPRTMEVVRAVTGALATVLHYDDALIVKLPLDESVYRKAIDDARNMNNHERAAALLERMLGKFPDQTQTRFELGVEQYLVADQYGSQGEEEAANAWLDRAIATMTTVAEQDRTAEHVQAVAELLARRGDARAAEEKLRDALTLDASRASLHADLSSALMTRVSGENVDQNGKLTDDEQKPLVREALSELREAARLDSSLPGIFTRMGAIYEVLGQPEDARIAYEGAIERDTQDATAHYALGSLLLSRQEDAAALPHFEAAVQLEPLAVSFRLALAANYVAMNRAREATRELDLIDRLQPNLPQVQELREILARQQHQKK
;
A
#
# COMPACT_ATOMS: atom_id res chain seq x y z
N MET A 1 38.02 -52.64 11.18
CA MET A 1 38.36 -52.66 9.74
C MET A 1 37.70 -51.42 9.12
N ALA A 2 38.50 -50.38 8.91
CA ALA A 2 38.09 -49.09 8.35
C ALA A 2 38.02 -49.19 6.82
N ARG A 3 36.90 -48.89 6.22
CA ARG A 3 36.79 -48.61 4.77
C ARG A 3 37.00 -47.10 4.54
N SER A 4 38.07 -46.79 3.87
CA SER A 4 38.43 -45.43 3.46
C SER A 4 37.52 -44.92 2.36
N ASP A 5 36.91 -43.81 2.62
CA ASP A 5 36.02 -43.06 1.69
C ASP A 5 36.90 -42.26 0.69
N ARG A 6 37.06 -42.82 -0.52
CA ARG A 6 37.77 -42.11 -1.62
C ARG A 6 36.79 -41.30 -2.42
N ARG A 7 36.58 -40.05 -1.99
CA ARG A 7 35.85 -39.03 -2.80
C ARG A 7 36.84 -38.01 -3.34
N THR A 8 36.67 -37.67 -4.61
CA THR A 8 37.53 -36.68 -5.33
C THR A 8 37.27 -35.23 -4.83
N PRO A 9 38.24 -34.33 -5.02
CA PRO A 9 38.17 -32.95 -4.55
C PRO A 9 36.93 -32.19 -5.04
N GLN A 10 36.39 -32.52 -6.22
CA GLN A 10 35.17 -31.94 -6.77
C GLN A 10 33.90 -32.33 -6.00
N GLN A 11 33.87 -33.45 -5.28
CA GLN A 11 32.72 -33.82 -4.46
C GLN A 11 32.75 -33.20 -3.06
N ARG A 12 33.91 -32.71 -2.59
CA ARG A 12 33.99 -31.91 -1.35
C ARG A 12 33.54 -30.45 -1.54
N ALA A 13 33.77 -29.89 -2.71
CA ALA A 13 33.30 -28.52 -3.02
C ALA A 13 31.78 -28.41 -3.10
N ARG A 14 31.09 -29.50 -3.48
CA ARG A 14 29.62 -29.51 -3.56
C ARG A 14 28.89 -29.62 -2.20
N LYS A 15 29.56 -29.93 -1.11
CA LYS A 15 28.94 -30.06 0.22
C LYS A 15 29.15 -28.85 1.14
N GLN A 16 29.94 -27.86 0.70
CA GLN A 16 30.10 -26.57 1.40
C GLN A 16 29.31 -25.42 0.75
N ALA A 17 28.63 -25.67 -0.38
CA ALA A 17 27.78 -24.71 -1.08
C ALA A 17 26.28 -24.94 -0.86
N GLY A 18 25.89 -25.53 0.25
CA GLY A 18 24.50 -25.79 0.61
C GLY A 18 23.99 -24.89 1.73
N GLY A 19 23.80 -23.62 1.44
CA GLY A 19 23.29 -22.64 2.41
C GLY A 19 22.94 -21.33 1.73
N GLY A 20 21.87 -21.31 0.97
CA GLY A 20 21.30 -20.12 0.31
C GLY A 20 20.55 -20.60 -0.92
N GLN A 21 19.22 -20.48 -0.90
CA GLN A 21 18.45 -20.59 -2.14
C GLN A 21 18.73 -19.29 -2.94
N ASP A 22 19.80 -19.35 -3.74
CA ASP A 22 20.11 -18.33 -4.72
C ASP A 22 19.07 -18.39 -5.84
N HIS A 23 18.53 -17.24 -6.18
CA HIS A 23 17.71 -17.03 -7.38
C HIS A 23 18.45 -17.61 -8.59
N ALA A 24 17.82 -18.56 -9.28
CA ALA A 24 18.38 -19.18 -10.46
C ALA A 24 18.53 -18.15 -11.57
N GLY A 25 19.72 -17.56 -11.73
CA GLY A 25 20.04 -16.74 -12.90
C GLY A 25 20.97 -15.55 -12.67
N ALA A 26 21.07 -14.96 -11.50
CA ALA A 26 21.96 -13.81 -11.27
C ALA A 26 23.38 -14.26 -10.86
N PRO A 27 24.44 -13.63 -11.37
CA PRO A 27 25.80 -13.89 -10.90
C PRO A 27 25.91 -13.52 -9.41
N PRO A 28 26.75 -14.23 -8.61
CA PRO A 28 26.94 -13.92 -7.21
C PRO A 28 27.53 -12.51 -7.04
N LEU A 29 26.98 -11.75 -6.09
CA LEU A 29 27.45 -10.40 -5.77
C LEU A 29 28.95 -10.40 -5.42
N THR A 30 29.65 -9.39 -5.88
CA THR A 30 31.04 -9.12 -5.49
C THR A 30 31.13 -8.69 -4.02
N ASP A 31 32.32 -8.67 -3.43
CA ASP A 31 32.46 -8.23 -2.02
C ASP A 31 32.06 -6.75 -1.85
N GLU A 32 32.40 -5.90 -2.82
CA GLU A 32 32.00 -4.49 -2.85
C GLU A 32 30.48 -4.31 -2.96
N GLN A 33 29.82 -5.08 -3.82
CA GLN A 33 28.36 -5.09 -3.94
C GLN A 33 27.68 -5.61 -2.67
N ARG A 34 28.25 -6.57 -1.97
CA ARG A 34 27.71 -7.05 -0.67
C ARG A 34 27.81 -5.99 0.42
N ASP A 35 28.88 -5.21 0.44
CA ASP A 35 29.04 -4.13 1.42
C ASP A 35 28.08 -2.97 1.09
N ALA A 36 27.91 -2.61 -0.18
CA ALA A 36 26.89 -1.65 -0.62
C ALA A 36 25.47 -2.13 -0.25
N LEU A 37 25.16 -3.42 -0.44
CA LEU A 37 23.87 -4.00 -0.02
C LEU A 37 23.63 -3.87 1.49
N LYS A 38 24.64 -4.12 2.32
CA LYS A 38 24.52 -3.93 3.78
C LYS A 38 24.24 -2.49 4.15
N GLU A 39 24.87 -1.55 3.47
CA GLU A 39 24.66 -0.12 3.69
C GLU A 39 23.20 0.28 3.38
N VAL A 40 22.69 -0.08 2.20
CA VAL A 40 21.32 0.27 1.82
C VAL A 40 20.26 -0.47 2.65
N THR A 41 20.51 -1.72 3.06
CA THR A 41 19.61 -2.47 3.94
C THR A 41 19.56 -1.89 5.36
N GLY A 42 20.63 -1.26 5.82
CA GLY A 42 20.64 -0.56 7.11
C GLY A 42 19.83 0.74 7.13
N ARG A 43 19.33 1.20 5.97
CA ARG A 43 18.60 2.47 5.82
C ARG A 43 17.12 2.31 5.54
N ILE A 44 16.55 1.11 5.66
CA ILE A 44 15.13 0.85 5.33
C ILE A 44 14.21 1.79 6.12
N ALA A 45 14.38 1.91 7.44
CA ALA A 45 13.52 2.74 8.27
C ALA A 45 13.65 4.25 7.96
N SER A 46 14.88 4.75 7.74
CA SER A 46 15.10 6.15 7.37
C SER A 46 14.50 6.46 6.00
N LEU A 47 14.71 5.58 5.03
CA LEU A 47 14.17 5.75 3.68
C LEU A 47 12.64 5.71 3.67
N ALA A 48 12.03 4.81 4.43
CA ALA A 48 10.57 4.77 4.57
C ALA A 48 10.03 6.09 5.16
N GLN A 49 10.74 6.66 6.12
CA GLN A 49 10.36 7.95 6.69
C GLN A 49 10.55 9.09 5.67
N GLU A 50 11.67 9.11 4.95
CA GLU A 50 11.91 10.07 3.86
C GLU A 50 10.80 10.02 2.80
N LEU A 51 10.32 8.83 2.45
CA LEU A 51 9.22 8.64 1.49
C LEU A 51 7.87 9.12 2.02
N ARG A 52 7.56 8.88 3.29
CA ARG A 52 6.34 9.42 3.93
C ARG A 52 6.36 10.94 3.98
N ASP A 53 7.50 11.52 4.31
CA ASP A 53 7.66 12.97 4.37
C ASP A 53 7.58 13.61 2.97
N ALA A 54 8.12 12.93 1.96
CA ALA A 54 8.06 13.35 0.56
C ALA A 54 6.64 13.23 -0.06
N GLN A 55 5.74 12.47 0.56
CA GLN A 55 4.39 12.23 0.02
C GLN A 55 3.60 13.53 -0.19
N SER A 56 3.73 14.51 0.73
CA SER A 56 3.08 15.81 0.61
C SER A 56 3.60 16.67 -0.56
N GLY A 57 4.81 16.41 -1.04
CA GLY A 57 5.43 17.02 -2.22
C GLY A 57 5.05 16.36 -3.54
N GLY A 58 4.23 15.31 -3.50
CA GLY A 58 3.78 14.58 -4.67
C GLY A 58 4.79 13.58 -5.22
N ARG A 59 4.48 13.06 -6.42
CA ARG A 59 5.25 11.98 -7.05
C ARG A 59 6.73 12.32 -7.29
N ASP A 60 7.00 13.54 -7.74
CA ASP A 60 8.38 13.97 -8.08
C ASP A 60 9.27 14.05 -6.84
N ALA A 61 8.73 14.52 -5.72
CA ALA A 61 9.45 14.54 -4.44
C ALA A 61 9.76 13.11 -3.93
N MET A 62 8.85 12.18 -4.13
CA MET A 62 9.07 10.77 -3.78
C MET A 62 10.12 10.11 -4.69
N ILE A 63 10.15 10.45 -5.98
CA ILE A 63 11.20 10.00 -6.91
C ILE A 63 12.57 10.55 -6.47
N GLU A 64 12.61 11.79 -6.05
CA GLU A 64 13.85 12.41 -5.55
C GLU A 64 14.34 11.74 -4.27
N ALA A 65 13.45 11.35 -3.37
CA ALA A 65 13.79 10.57 -2.19
C ALA A 65 14.38 9.19 -2.52
N LEU A 66 14.03 8.60 -3.67
CA LEU A 66 14.60 7.34 -4.15
C LEU A 66 15.92 7.52 -4.92
N ALA A 67 16.26 8.74 -5.37
CA ALA A 67 17.43 9.01 -6.19
C ALA A 67 18.77 8.47 -5.62
N PRO A 68 19.02 8.48 -4.30
CA PRO A 68 20.23 7.88 -3.73
C PRO A 68 20.33 6.36 -3.95
N LEU A 69 19.18 5.67 -4.06
CA LEU A 69 19.16 4.25 -4.39
C LEU A 69 19.42 4.01 -5.88
N ASP A 70 18.88 4.85 -6.76
CA ASP A 70 19.06 4.72 -8.20
C ASP A 70 20.52 4.85 -8.65
N GLN A 71 21.38 5.43 -7.81
CA GLN A 71 22.82 5.50 -8.03
C GLN A 71 23.56 4.19 -7.72
N GLN A 72 22.89 3.24 -7.07
CA GLN A 72 23.49 1.95 -6.74
C GLN A 72 23.57 1.02 -7.96
N ASP A 73 24.51 0.06 -7.88
CA ASP A 73 24.61 -1.00 -8.88
C ASP A 73 23.32 -1.81 -8.94
N GLU A 74 22.94 -2.23 -10.13
CA GLU A 74 21.70 -2.95 -10.40
C GLU A 74 21.56 -4.25 -9.61
N ALA A 75 22.65 -5.04 -9.55
CA ALA A 75 22.65 -6.28 -8.80
C ALA A 75 22.41 -6.02 -7.30
N VAL A 76 22.92 -4.90 -6.78
CA VAL A 76 22.66 -4.44 -5.41
C VAL A 76 21.20 -4.08 -5.23
N MET A 77 20.61 -3.35 -6.19
CA MET A 77 19.21 -2.93 -6.12
C MET A 77 18.23 -4.09 -6.21
N LEU A 78 18.49 -5.07 -7.06
CA LEU A 78 17.69 -6.29 -7.13
C LEU A 78 17.75 -7.08 -5.82
N ALA A 79 18.96 -7.26 -5.29
CA ALA A 79 19.15 -7.92 -4.01
C ALA A 79 18.50 -7.15 -2.86
N TYR A 80 18.51 -5.81 -2.90
CA TYR A 80 17.80 -4.95 -1.95
C TYR A 80 16.28 -5.11 -2.05
N ALA A 81 15.72 -5.02 -3.25
CA ALA A 81 14.29 -5.20 -3.47
C ALA A 81 13.81 -6.58 -3.00
N ALA A 82 14.58 -7.64 -3.28
CA ALA A 82 14.29 -8.99 -2.78
C ALA A 82 14.42 -9.09 -1.26
N HIS A 83 15.41 -8.39 -0.66
CA HIS A 83 15.61 -8.37 0.78
C HIS A 83 14.42 -7.78 1.53
N LEU A 84 13.74 -6.76 0.98
CA LEU A 84 12.56 -6.15 1.61
C LEU A 84 11.50 -7.18 2.01
N ALA A 85 11.28 -8.22 1.20
CA ALA A 85 10.36 -9.31 1.52
C ALA A 85 10.77 -10.12 2.76
N THR A 86 12.03 -10.04 3.19
CA THR A 86 12.57 -10.80 4.32
C THR A 86 12.53 -10.02 5.65
N VAL A 87 12.25 -8.72 5.61
CA VAL A 87 12.20 -7.83 6.80
C VAL A 87 11.00 -8.16 7.67
N ARG A 88 11.16 -8.12 9.00
CA ARG A 88 10.14 -8.51 9.98
C ARG A 88 10.14 -7.59 11.21
N GLY A 89 9.10 -7.77 12.05
CA GLY A 89 8.96 -6.99 13.27
C GLY A 89 8.55 -5.55 12.97
N THR A 90 9.05 -4.61 13.75
CA THR A 90 8.72 -3.18 13.62
C THR A 90 9.15 -2.57 12.29
N GLU A 91 10.18 -3.10 11.66
CA GLU A 91 10.68 -2.61 10.37
C GLU A 91 9.93 -3.17 9.15
N ALA A 92 9.03 -4.14 9.33
CA ALA A 92 8.32 -4.75 8.22
C ALA A 92 7.34 -3.78 7.53
N LYS A 93 6.78 -2.83 8.28
CA LYS A 93 5.94 -1.76 7.74
C LYS A 93 6.78 -0.79 6.89
N ASP A 94 7.96 -0.42 7.38
CA ASP A 94 8.91 0.43 6.65
C ASP A 94 9.39 -0.25 5.36
N ALA A 95 9.65 -1.56 5.43
CA ALA A 95 9.98 -2.34 4.25
C ALA A 95 8.83 -2.41 3.23
N ALA A 96 7.58 -2.43 3.70
CA ALA A 96 6.41 -2.40 2.82
C ALA A 96 6.27 -1.05 2.12
N ASP A 97 6.52 0.05 2.82
CA ASP A 97 6.51 1.39 2.25
C ASP A 97 7.60 1.54 1.19
N VAL A 98 8.83 1.13 1.49
CA VAL A 98 9.93 1.16 0.51
C VAL A 98 9.65 0.24 -0.68
N ALA A 99 9.07 -0.95 -0.44
CA ALA A 99 8.71 -1.87 -1.52
C ALA A 99 7.60 -1.30 -2.42
N GLN A 100 6.65 -0.57 -1.86
CA GLN A 100 5.64 0.13 -2.64
C GLN A 100 6.26 1.23 -3.48
N ALA A 101 7.06 2.11 -2.87
CA ALA A 101 7.70 3.22 -3.58
C ALA A 101 8.60 2.72 -4.71
N LEU A 102 9.46 1.73 -4.47
CA LEU A 102 10.26 1.12 -5.52
C LEU A 102 9.41 0.43 -6.58
N GLY A 103 8.31 -0.23 -6.18
CA GLY A 103 7.41 -0.91 -7.11
C GLY A 103 6.70 0.04 -8.09
N GLU A 104 6.49 1.29 -7.70
CA GLU A 104 5.71 2.28 -8.46
C GLU A 104 6.54 3.42 -9.04
N LEU A 105 7.70 3.72 -8.45
CA LEU A 105 8.51 4.90 -8.79
C LEU A 105 9.90 4.57 -9.32
N ALA A 106 10.45 3.37 -9.07
CA ALA A 106 11.79 3.04 -9.50
C ALA A 106 11.90 3.12 -11.04
N ALA A 107 12.94 3.83 -11.49
CA ALA A 107 13.23 3.98 -12.91
C ALA A 107 13.57 2.64 -13.57
N ARG A 108 14.11 1.70 -12.80
CA ARG A 108 14.52 0.37 -13.26
C ARG A 108 13.42 -0.64 -12.99
N ARG A 109 12.79 -1.17 -14.00
CA ARG A 109 11.59 -2.01 -13.90
C ARG A 109 11.87 -3.37 -13.24
N GLU A 110 13.03 -4.04 -13.43
CA GLU A 110 13.28 -5.31 -12.74
C GLU A 110 13.31 -5.09 -11.22
N VAL A 111 13.89 -3.96 -10.76
CA VAL A 111 13.80 -3.53 -9.37
C VAL A 111 12.34 -3.28 -8.99
N ALA A 112 11.60 -2.53 -9.82
CA ALA A 112 10.19 -2.28 -9.58
C ALA A 112 9.38 -3.57 -9.50
N ARG A 113 9.65 -4.53 -10.40
CA ARG A 113 8.97 -5.84 -10.39
C ARG A 113 9.29 -6.65 -9.13
N GLU A 114 10.58 -6.74 -8.75
CA GLU A 114 10.97 -7.46 -7.55
C GLU A 114 10.44 -6.76 -6.28
N ALA A 115 10.42 -5.44 -6.27
CA ALA A 115 9.81 -4.67 -5.20
C ALA A 115 8.30 -4.91 -5.08
N ARG A 116 7.56 -5.00 -6.20
CA ARG A 116 6.14 -5.39 -6.19
C ARG A 116 5.92 -6.79 -5.64
N ARG A 117 6.79 -7.76 -5.96
CA ARG A 117 6.77 -9.10 -5.37
C ARG A 117 6.97 -9.05 -3.86
N SER A 118 7.96 -8.28 -3.43
CA SER A 118 8.26 -8.10 -2.01
C SER A 118 7.11 -7.40 -1.28
N ARG A 119 6.48 -6.40 -1.89
CA ARG A 119 5.26 -5.76 -1.37
C ARG A 119 4.12 -6.77 -1.20
N LEU A 120 3.85 -7.59 -2.21
CA LEU A 120 2.81 -8.63 -2.12
C LEU A 120 3.08 -9.62 -0.99
N ARG A 121 4.32 -10.05 -0.82
CA ARG A 121 4.73 -10.95 0.28
C ARG A 121 4.59 -10.29 1.64
N LEU A 122 4.99 -9.04 1.79
CA LEU A 122 4.80 -8.28 3.03
C LEU A 122 3.33 -8.06 3.34
N ARG A 123 2.53 -7.70 2.34
CA ARG A 123 1.08 -7.54 2.48
C ARG A 123 0.40 -8.86 2.88
N SER A 124 0.76 -9.99 2.25
CA SER A 124 0.24 -11.30 2.63
C SER A 124 0.68 -11.75 4.02
N ALA A 125 1.78 -11.20 4.54
CA ALA A 125 2.24 -11.42 5.91
C ALA A 125 1.64 -10.43 6.94
N GLY A 126 0.64 -9.64 6.55
CA GLY A 126 -0.04 -8.68 7.44
C GLY A 126 0.66 -7.33 7.58
N PHE A 127 1.57 -6.97 6.66
CA PHE A 127 2.27 -5.68 6.67
C PHE A 127 1.96 -4.88 5.39
N PRO A 128 0.79 -4.24 5.28
CA PRO A 128 0.49 -3.34 4.16
C PRO A 128 1.37 -2.09 4.22
N SER A 129 1.64 -1.50 3.07
CA SER A 129 2.29 -0.19 3.01
C SER A 129 1.32 0.91 3.43
N SER A 130 1.88 2.00 3.97
CA SER A 130 1.16 3.21 4.37
C SER A 130 1.33 4.37 3.36
N LEU A 131 2.07 4.17 2.26
CA LEU A 131 2.26 5.22 1.27
C LEU A 131 1.07 5.29 0.32
N ASN A 132 0.59 6.51 0.11
CA ASN A 132 -0.29 6.85 -0.99
C ASN A 132 0.54 7.53 -2.08
N ILE A 133 0.82 6.81 -3.16
CA ILE A 133 1.63 7.31 -4.27
C ILE A 133 0.68 7.86 -5.33
N PRO A 134 0.70 9.18 -5.62
CA PRO A 134 -0.14 9.75 -6.66
C PRO A 134 0.06 9.04 -7.99
N ALA A 135 -1.03 8.66 -8.65
CA ALA A 135 -0.98 8.05 -9.98
C ALA A 135 -0.24 8.98 -10.94
N GLY A 136 0.88 8.50 -11.47
CA GLY A 136 1.63 9.19 -12.50
C GLY A 136 1.59 8.40 -13.79
N PRO A 137 1.74 9.03 -14.95
CA PRO A 137 1.86 8.30 -16.18
C PRO A 137 3.06 7.34 -16.08
N PRO A 138 2.94 6.09 -16.58
CA PRO A 138 4.09 5.22 -16.69
C PRO A 138 5.14 5.94 -17.55
N ALA A 139 6.34 6.10 -16.98
CA ALA A 139 7.39 6.85 -17.62
C ALA A 139 7.95 6.11 -18.84
N ILE A 140 7.27 6.23 -19.97
CA ILE A 140 7.91 6.10 -21.27
C ILE A 140 8.20 7.53 -21.74
N THR A 141 9.08 8.20 -21.06
CA THR A 141 9.60 9.49 -21.52
C THR A 141 10.70 9.22 -22.54
N ALA A 142 10.52 9.77 -23.73
CA ALA A 142 11.64 9.93 -24.65
C ALA A 142 12.74 10.73 -23.93
N THR A 143 13.96 10.26 -23.96
CA THR A 143 15.10 10.75 -23.17
C THR A 143 15.58 12.17 -23.50
N ASP A 144 14.89 12.92 -24.39
CA ASP A 144 15.41 14.17 -24.94
C ASP A 144 14.66 15.45 -24.56
N GLY A 145 13.54 15.43 -23.85
CA GLY A 145 12.82 16.66 -23.45
C GLY A 145 12.38 17.55 -24.63
N ARG A 146 12.29 17.03 -25.85
CA ARG A 146 11.80 17.78 -27.01
C ARG A 146 10.29 17.61 -27.15
N GLU A 147 9.58 18.72 -27.27
CA GLU A 147 8.18 18.71 -27.72
C GLU A 147 8.08 17.96 -29.03
N LEU A 148 7.29 16.86 -29.05
CA LEU A 148 7.04 16.09 -30.25
C LEU A 148 6.03 16.86 -31.11
N THR A 149 6.45 17.23 -32.31
CA THR A 149 5.55 17.85 -33.28
C THR A 149 4.60 16.79 -33.86
N PRO A 150 3.31 17.12 -34.08
CA PRO A 150 2.36 16.19 -34.68
C PRO A 150 2.83 15.73 -36.05
N PRO A 151 2.54 14.47 -36.42
CA PRO A 151 2.97 13.93 -37.69
C PRO A 151 2.44 14.73 -38.90
N THR A 152 3.32 15.01 -39.84
CA THR A 152 2.93 15.66 -41.09
C THR A 152 2.01 14.76 -41.90
N PRO A 153 0.89 15.25 -42.45
CA PRO A 153 0.00 14.43 -43.26
C PRO A 153 0.75 13.77 -44.46
N MET A 154 0.65 12.47 -44.57
CA MET A 154 1.27 11.74 -45.65
C MET A 154 0.57 12.01 -47.00
N THR A 155 1.33 12.14 -48.08
CA THR A 155 0.80 12.28 -49.43
C THR A 155 0.11 10.98 -49.87
N PRO A 156 -1.12 10.98 -50.41
CA PRO A 156 -1.84 9.76 -50.74
C PRO A 156 -1.15 8.96 -51.86
N ILE A 157 -0.90 7.67 -51.63
CA ILE A 157 -0.54 6.73 -52.66
C ILE A 157 -1.85 6.25 -53.28
N THR A 158 -2.13 6.72 -54.48
CA THR A 158 -3.39 6.44 -55.18
C THR A 158 -3.36 5.06 -55.83
N SER A 159 -4.00 4.06 -55.20
CA SER A 159 -4.61 2.84 -55.82
C SER A 159 -4.91 1.67 -54.87
N ILE A 160 -4.59 1.77 -53.58
CA ILE A 160 -4.86 0.73 -52.59
C ILE A 160 -5.83 1.29 -51.54
N ALA A 161 -6.78 0.52 -51.03
CA ALA A 161 -7.66 0.93 -49.94
C ALA A 161 -6.83 1.41 -48.74
N PRO A 162 -7.22 2.52 -48.04
CA PRO A 162 -6.39 3.09 -46.98
C PRO A 162 -5.97 2.08 -45.91
N GLN A 163 -6.87 1.17 -45.50
CA GLN A 163 -6.61 0.16 -44.47
C GLN A 163 -5.64 -0.93 -44.92
N GLU A 164 -5.76 -1.43 -46.18
CA GLU A 164 -4.80 -2.38 -46.76
C GLU A 164 -3.40 -1.77 -46.82
N ARG A 165 -3.34 -0.48 -47.15
CA ARG A 165 -2.10 0.29 -47.17
C ARG A 165 -1.46 0.34 -45.77
N TRP A 166 -2.21 0.69 -44.69
CA TRP A 166 -1.68 0.82 -43.38
C TRP A 166 -1.22 -0.51 -42.78
N ARG A 167 -1.94 -1.60 -43.04
CA ARG A 167 -1.56 -2.95 -42.66
C ARG A 167 -0.24 -3.37 -43.30
N ARG A 168 -0.09 -3.17 -44.61
CA ARG A 168 1.14 -3.49 -45.33
C ARG A 168 2.32 -2.61 -44.93
N GLN A 169 2.09 -1.42 -44.43
CA GLN A 169 3.13 -0.52 -43.98
C GLN A 169 3.51 -0.73 -42.51
N LEU A 170 2.80 -1.55 -41.74
CA LEU A 170 3.20 -1.94 -40.40
C LEU A 170 4.42 -2.85 -40.48
N VAL A 171 5.57 -2.31 -40.12
CA VAL A 171 6.85 -3.01 -40.22
C VAL A 171 7.10 -3.88 -38.99
N GLU A 172 6.66 -3.42 -37.81
CA GLU A 172 6.86 -4.10 -36.56
C GLU A 172 5.76 -3.77 -35.58
N ALA A 173 5.27 -4.78 -34.86
CA ALA A 173 4.40 -4.64 -33.70
C ALA A 173 4.93 -5.54 -32.60
N LEU A 174 5.18 -4.96 -31.42
CA LEU A 174 5.71 -5.64 -30.25
C LEU A 174 4.88 -5.30 -29.01
N ALA A 175 4.73 -6.25 -28.10
CA ALA A 175 4.16 -5.99 -26.78
C ALA A 175 5.09 -6.52 -25.67
N THR A 176 5.11 -5.87 -24.53
CA THR A 176 5.88 -6.35 -23.38
C THR A 176 5.17 -7.52 -22.70
N ARG A 177 5.97 -8.42 -22.09
CA ARG A 177 5.46 -9.56 -21.33
C ARG A 177 5.31 -9.18 -19.86
N THR A 178 4.34 -8.33 -19.57
CA THR A 178 4.09 -7.73 -18.25
C THR A 178 2.61 -7.70 -17.88
N ARG A 179 1.76 -8.48 -18.58
CA ARG A 179 0.30 -8.50 -18.35
C ARG A 179 -0.08 -8.82 -16.91
N GLU A 180 0.73 -9.58 -16.19
CA GLU A 180 0.51 -9.92 -14.78
C GLU A 180 0.48 -8.71 -13.86
N SER A 181 1.05 -7.59 -14.26
CA SER A 181 0.95 -6.33 -13.51
C SER A 181 -0.21 -5.43 -13.95
N GLY A 182 -1.01 -5.91 -14.90
CA GLY A 182 -2.06 -5.11 -15.54
C GLY A 182 -1.56 -4.15 -16.62
N GLU A 183 -0.24 -4.00 -16.80
CA GLU A 183 0.36 -3.04 -17.71
C GLU A 183 1.05 -3.75 -18.87
N VAL A 184 0.83 -3.26 -20.09
CA VAL A 184 1.52 -3.73 -21.30
C VAL A 184 1.94 -2.52 -22.14
N ALA A 185 3.20 -2.46 -22.56
CA ALA A 185 3.60 -1.51 -23.59
C ALA A 185 3.40 -2.12 -24.98
N LEU A 186 2.60 -1.46 -25.81
CA LEU A 186 2.39 -1.78 -27.22
C LEU A 186 3.22 -0.83 -28.08
N LEU A 187 4.10 -1.38 -28.90
CA LEU A 187 5.07 -0.66 -29.72
C LEU A 187 4.82 -0.98 -31.18
N LEU A 188 4.53 0.04 -31.96
CA LEU A 188 4.18 -0.07 -33.36
C LEU A 188 5.16 0.75 -34.20
N ALA A 189 5.58 0.22 -35.36
CA ALA A 189 6.40 0.94 -36.34
C ALA A 189 5.77 0.86 -37.69
N TRP A 190 5.35 2.00 -38.25
CA TRP A 190 4.89 2.12 -39.62
C TRP A 190 5.96 2.72 -40.50
N GLN A 191 6.07 2.19 -41.73
CA GLN A 191 6.89 2.76 -42.76
C GLN A 191 6.47 4.21 -43.04
N GLU A 192 7.45 5.11 -43.11
CA GLU A 192 7.23 6.50 -43.47
C GLU A 192 7.95 6.83 -44.80
N GLY A 193 7.18 7.30 -45.81
CA GLY A 193 7.67 7.56 -47.16
C GLY A 193 7.80 6.28 -47.98
N LEU A 194 8.71 6.32 -48.99
CA LEU A 194 8.91 5.24 -49.96
C LEU A 194 10.01 4.25 -49.53
N ASP A 195 10.84 4.62 -48.56
CA ASP A 195 11.91 3.78 -48.05
C ASP A 195 11.37 2.85 -46.96
N PRO A 196 11.38 1.51 -47.16
CA PRO A 196 10.91 0.57 -46.14
C PRO A 196 11.78 0.51 -44.87
N GLU A 197 12.99 1.04 -44.94
CA GLU A 197 13.87 1.15 -43.74
C GLU A 197 13.57 2.39 -42.91
N ASN A 198 12.80 3.37 -43.40
CA ASN A 198 12.41 4.54 -42.67
C ASN A 198 11.06 4.33 -41.98
N VAL A 199 11.03 4.39 -40.64
CA VAL A 199 9.84 4.12 -39.87
C VAL A 199 9.57 5.24 -38.89
N ARG A 200 8.29 5.41 -38.51
CA ARG A 200 7.84 6.21 -37.38
C ARG A 200 7.30 5.25 -36.32
N GLY A 201 7.82 5.39 -35.10
CA GLY A 201 7.43 4.57 -33.94
C GLY A 201 6.28 5.21 -33.18
N TYR A 202 5.42 4.37 -32.64
CA TYR A 202 4.31 4.70 -31.77
C TYR A 202 4.37 3.80 -30.54
N SER A 203 4.36 4.39 -29.37
CA SER A 203 4.38 3.66 -28.10
C SER A 203 3.11 3.95 -27.34
N LEU A 204 2.41 2.89 -26.93
CA LEU A 204 1.21 2.98 -26.13
C LEU A 204 1.44 2.25 -24.80
N ALA A 205 1.10 2.89 -23.69
CA ALA A 205 1.01 2.24 -22.40
C ALA A 205 -0.44 1.83 -22.16
N LEU A 206 -0.67 0.54 -21.94
CA LEU A 206 -1.97 -0.06 -21.75
C LEU A 206 -2.07 -0.55 -20.31
N ASP A 207 -3.07 -0.08 -19.57
CA ASP A 207 -3.36 -0.47 -18.19
C ASP A 207 -4.73 -1.12 -18.12
N PHE A 208 -4.74 -2.43 -17.96
CA PHE A 208 -5.97 -3.23 -17.95
C PHE A 208 -6.64 -3.28 -16.58
N TRP A 209 -6.00 -2.74 -15.54
CA TRP A 209 -6.55 -2.75 -14.18
C TRP A 209 -7.30 -1.46 -13.84
N HIS A 210 -6.86 -0.30 -14.38
CA HIS A 210 -7.39 0.99 -13.95
C HIS A 210 -7.83 1.91 -15.09
N THR A 211 -6.95 2.24 -16.02
CA THR A 211 -7.11 3.41 -16.88
C THR A 211 -7.17 3.14 -18.38
N GLY A 212 -7.07 1.88 -18.81
CA GLY A 212 -7.10 1.55 -20.24
C GLY A 212 -5.86 2.06 -20.98
N VAL A 213 -6.02 2.98 -21.94
CA VAL A 213 -4.88 3.62 -22.62
C VAL A 213 -4.33 4.73 -21.74
N SER A 214 -3.30 4.42 -20.97
CA SER A 214 -2.72 5.29 -19.94
C SER A 214 -1.59 6.19 -20.44
N GLY A 215 -1.02 5.92 -21.63
CA GLY A 215 0.05 6.73 -22.20
C GLY A 215 0.22 6.51 -23.69
N TYR A 216 0.75 7.54 -24.37
CA TYR A 216 0.98 7.51 -25.81
C TYR A 216 2.15 8.42 -26.16
N SER A 217 3.01 7.96 -27.07
CA SER A 217 4.07 8.77 -27.65
C SER A 217 4.37 8.41 -29.09
N VAL A 218 4.90 9.37 -29.84
CA VAL A 218 5.27 9.21 -31.25
C VAL A 218 6.71 9.65 -31.44
N SER A 219 7.51 8.83 -32.11
CA SER A 219 8.90 9.17 -32.42
C SER A 219 9.02 10.04 -33.66
N GLU A 220 10.14 10.74 -33.82
CA GLU A 220 10.56 11.25 -35.11
C GLU A 220 10.81 10.09 -36.07
N PRO A 221 10.71 10.35 -37.42
CA PRO A 221 11.10 9.35 -38.44
C PRO A 221 12.56 8.93 -38.25
N MET A 222 12.78 7.61 -38.26
CA MET A 222 14.12 7.06 -38.04
C MET A 222 14.31 5.76 -38.79
N SER A 223 15.55 5.29 -38.91
CA SER A 223 15.80 3.98 -39.50
C SER A 223 15.26 2.87 -38.60
N ARG A 224 14.77 1.79 -39.18
CA ARG A 224 14.29 0.60 -38.48
C ARG A 224 15.29 0.05 -37.46
N THR A 225 16.58 0.10 -37.79
CA THR A 225 17.66 -0.32 -36.90
C THR A 225 17.79 0.60 -35.66
N ARG A 226 17.61 1.92 -35.85
CA ARG A 226 17.60 2.88 -34.76
C ARG A 226 16.38 2.69 -33.87
N PHE A 227 15.20 2.51 -34.44
CA PHE A 227 13.96 2.22 -33.72
C PHE A 227 14.11 0.99 -32.81
N ARG A 228 14.64 -0.13 -33.32
CA ARG A 228 14.90 -1.33 -32.52
C ARG A 228 15.90 -1.10 -31.38
N ARG A 229 16.90 -0.26 -31.63
CA ARG A 229 17.85 0.11 -30.58
C ARG A 229 17.20 0.98 -29.50
N GLU A 230 16.44 2.00 -29.88
CA GLU A 230 15.69 2.85 -28.94
C GLU A 230 14.69 2.05 -28.12
N ILE A 231 13.95 1.13 -28.73
CA ILE A 231 13.11 0.17 -28.00
C ILE A 231 13.95 -0.65 -27.02
N ALA A 232 15.07 -1.18 -27.48
CA ALA A 232 15.92 -2.00 -26.61
C ALA A 232 16.51 -1.21 -25.44
N GLU A 233 16.77 0.08 -25.61
CA GLU A 233 17.23 1.01 -24.57
C GLU A 233 16.08 1.43 -23.66
N THR A 234 14.92 1.76 -24.20
CA THR A 234 13.73 2.19 -23.44
C THR A 234 13.12 1.03 -22.62
N LEU A 235 13.13 -0.18 -23.18
CA LEU A 235 12.65 -1.39 -22.53
C LEU A 235 13.77 -2.12 -21.75
N GLN A 236 14.89 -1.49 -21.50
CA GLN A 236 15.85 -1.97 -20.53
C GLN A 236 15.38 -1.59 -19.12
N MET A 237 15.31 -2.58 -18.33
CA MET A 237 15.04 -2.51 -16.93
C MET A 237 16.17 -3.28 -16.30
N ASP A 238 16.96 -2.61 -15.50
CA ASP A 238 18.04 -3.19 -14.73
C ASP A 238 19.14 -3.79 -15.61
N GLY A 239 19.45 -3.12 -16.76
CA GLY A 239 20.38 -3.66 -17.72
C GLY A 239 19.88 -4.94 -18.42
N GLN A 240 18.71 -5.48 -18.03
CA GLN A 240 18.06 -6.59 -18.71
C GLN A 240 16.92 -6.08 -19.60
N ARG A 241 16.87 -6.58 -20.80
CA ARG A 241 15.82 -6.26 -21.73
C ARG A 241 14.49 -6.84 -21.25
N VAL A 242 13.44 -6.00 -21.18
CA VAL A 242 12.07 -6.50 -20.95
C VAL A 242 11.71 -7.48 -22.05
N PRO A 243 11.31 -8.69 -21.72
CA PRO A 243 10.86 -9.64 -22.73
C PRO A 243 9.70 -9.06 -23.52
N THR A 244 9.79 -9.14 -24.84
CA THR A 244 8.71 -8.72 -25.73
C THR A 244 8.20 -9.90 -26.53
N VAL A 245 6.97 -9.81 -27.00
CA VAL A 245 6.40 -10.73 -27.99
C VAL A 245 6.08 -9.94 -29.24
N LYS A 246 6.32 -10.56 -30.40
CA LYS A 246 5.93 -9.99 -31.69
C LYS A 246 4.46 -10.25 -31.92
N LEU A 247 3.72 -9.21 -32.28
CA LEU A 247 2.31 -9.28 -32.65
C LEU A 247 2.12 -9.19 -34.14
N THR A 248 1.00 -9.73 -34.63
CA THR A 248 0.43 -9.42 -35.92
C THR A 248 -0.24 -8.06 -35.91
N TRP A 249 -0.64 -7.53 -37.06
CA TRP A 249 -1.50 -6.33 -37.12
C TRP A 249 -2.82 -6.58 -36.39
N ALA A 250 -3.45 -7.74 -36.56
CA ALA A 250 -4.67 -8.14 -35.88
C ALA A 250 -4.47 -8.26 -34.35
N GLY A 251 -3.35 -8.82 -33.90
CA GLY A 251 -3.01 -8.91 -32.50
C GLY A 251 -2.82 -7.55 -31.83
N ALA A 252 -2.16 -6.60 -32.50
CA ALA A 252 -2.01 -5.24 -32.00
C ALA A 252 -3.36 -4.49 -31.95
N ARG A 253 -4.21 -4.68 -32.98
CA ARG A 253 -5.58 -4.17 -33.03
C ARG A 253 -6.40 -4.64 -31.84
N ARG A 254 -6.43 -5.95 -31.60
CA ARG A 254 -7.19 -6.56 -30.51
C ARG A 254 -6.75 -6.02 -29.15
N LEU A 255 -5.45 -5.96 -28.91
CA LEU A 255 -4.90 -5.52 -27.63
C LEU A 255 -5.28 -4.05 -27.31
N LEU A 256 -5.22 -3.19 -28.33
CA LEU A 256 -5.65 -1.79 -28.18
C LEU A 256 -7.17 -1.69 -27.99
N GLN A 257 -7.97 -2.47 -28.70
CA GLN A 257 -9.43 -2.51 -28.52
C GLN A 257 -9.81 -2.95 -27.10
N GLU A 258 -9.11 -3.92 -26.53
CA GLU A 258 -9.31 -4.37 -25.16
C GLU A 258 -9.02 -3.24 -24.15
N ALA A 259 -7.91 -2.52 -24.32
CA ALA A 259 -7.57 -1.38 -23.45
C ALA A 259 -8.61 -0.24 -23.56
N LEU A 260 -9.08 0.07 -24.78
CA LEU A 260 -10.15 1.07 -24.95
C LEU A 260 -11.49 0.61 -24.34
N THR A 261 -11.74 -0.69 -24.31
CA THR A 261 -12.90 -1.25 -23.60
C THR A 261 -12.80 -1.03 -22.10
N VAL A 262 -11.60 -1.10 -21.54
CA VAL A 262 -11.35 -0.76 -20.13
C VAL A 262 -11.65 0.71 -19.86
N ASN A 263 -11.20 1.64 -20.73
CA ASN A 263 -11.55 3.06 -20.62
C ASN A 263 -13.08 3.25 -20.58
N ALA A 264 -13.80 2.65 -21.55
CA ALA A 264 -15.25 2.76 -21.61
C ALA A 264 -15.96 2.15 -20.40
N TRP A 265 -15.49 1.01 -19.92
CA TRP A 265 -16.07 0.33 -18.75
C TRP A 265 -15.81 1.08 -17.44
N ARG A 266 -14.65 1.74 -17.33
CA ARG A 266 -14.25 2.52 -16.13
C ARG A 266 -14.72 3.97 -16.16
N ASP A 267 -15.37 4.39 -17.25
CA ASP A 267 -15.73 5.81 -17.49
C ASP A 267 -14.49 6.72 -17.35
N SER A 268 -13.35 6.26 -17.87
CA SER A 268 -12.07 6.96 -17.85
C SER A 268 -11.70 7.45 -19.25
N GLU A 269 -11.10 8.64 -19.34
CA GLU A 269 -10.60 9.15 -20.60
C GLU A 269 -9.23 8.52 -20.92
N PRO A 270 -8.98 8.10 -22.17
CA PRO A 270 -7.63 7.75 -22.61
C PRO A 270 -6.65 8.93 -22.44
N ALA A 271 -5.34 8.63 -22.45
CA ALA A 271 -4.32 9.66 -22.35
C ALA A 271 -4.55 10.80 -23.36
N ALA A 272 -4.38 12.05 -22.94
CA ALA A 272 -4.64 13.23 -23.78
C ALA A 272 -3.85 13.24 -25.08
N GLU A 273 -2.62 12.73 -25.07
CA GLU A 273 -1.75 12.58 -26.23
C GLU A 273 -2.30 11.53 -27.22
N PHE A 274 -2.95 10.48 -26.71
CA PHE A 274 -3.64 9.50 -27.53
C PHE A 274 -4.89 10.12 -28.17
N GLU A 275 -5.70 10.84 -27.42
CA GLU A 275 -6.90 11.52 -27.93
C GLU A 275 -6.55 12.51 -29.07
N ALA A 276 -5.45 13.24 -28.93
CA ALA A 276 -4.96 14.13 -29.99
C ALA A 276 -4.63 13.41 -31.31
N HIS A 277 -4.33 12.10 -31.26
CA HIS A 277 -3.97 11.28 -32.43
C HIS A 277 -4.96 10.16 -32.69
N ARG A 278 -6.07 10.11 -31.96
CA ARG A 278 -7.05 9.02 -32.01
C ARG A 278 -7.52 8.69 -33.42
N ALA A 279 -7.92 9.70 -34.20
CA ALA A 279 -8.40 9.49 -35.55
C ALA A 279 -7.35 8.81 -36.44
N LEU A 280 -6.07 9.10 -36.26
CA LEU A 280 -4.96 8.50 -36.98
C LEU A 280 -4.80 7.00 -36.63
N ILE A 281 -4.87 6.69 -35.35
CA ILE A 281 -4.74 5.31 -34.84
C ILE A 281 -5.98 4.50 -35.21
N GLU A 282 -7.16 5.08 -35.15
CA GLU A 282 -8.41 4.45 -35.59
C GLU A 282 -8.33 4.09 -37.07
N GLU A 283 -7.91 5.01 -37.96
CA GLU A 283 -7.73 4.74 -39.37
C GLU A 283 -6.72 3.61 -39.66
N ARG A 284 -5.59 3.61 -38.92
CA ARG A 284 -4.47 2.70 -39.19
C ARG A 284 -4.63 1.32 -38.58
N LEU A 285 -5.26 1.24 -37.41
CA LEU A 285 -5.28 0.00 -36.64
C LEU A 285 -6.70 -0.49 -36.35
N LEU A 286 -7.66 0.38 -36.07
CA LEU A 286 -8.96 -0.01 -35.54
C LEU A 286 -10.08 -0.06 -36.58
N ALA A 287 -9.92 0.62 -37.74
CA ALA A 287 -10.95 0.62 -38.76
C ALA A 287 -11.23 -0.79 -39.29
N GLU A 288 -12.49 -1.04 -39.69
CA GLU A 288 -12.87 -2.34 -40.27
C GLU A 288 -12.19 -2.56 -41.64
N PRO A 289 -11.57 -3.71 -41.82
CA PRO A 289 -10.83 -3.99 -43.07
C PRO A 289 -11.76 -4.27 -44.22
N ASP A 290 -11.42 -3.69 -45.39
CA ASP A 290 -12.13 -3.90 -46.65
C ASP A 290 -11.64 -5.15 -47.41
N ASP A 291 -10.44 -5.65 -47.08
CA ASP A 291 -9.83 -6.79 -47.74
C ASP A 291 -10.03 -8.13 -47.05
N ASP A 292 -10.14 -9.21 -47.82
CA ASP A 292 -10.39 -10.55 -47.28
C ASP A 292 -9.17 -11.14 -46.57
N GLU A 293 -7.95 -10.69 -46.91
CA GLU A 293 -6.71 -11.13 -46.22
C GLU A 293 -6.64 -10.61 -44.80
N ALA A 294 -7.01 -9.32 -44.59
CA ALA A 294 -7.06 -8.76 -43.25
C ALA A 294 -8.17 -9.38 -42.40
N ARG A 295 -9.34 -9.67 -42.99
CA ARG A 295 -10.40 -10.41 -42.31
C ARG A 295 -9.96 -11.81 -41.89
N ALA A 296 -9.20 -12.50 -42.75
CA ALA A 296 -8.64 -13.80 -42.42
C ALA A 296 -7.59 -13.71 -41.28
N GLU A 297 -6.74 -12.67 -41.27
CA GLU A 297 -5.77 -12.43 -40.21
C GLU A 297 -6.46 -12.16 -38.86
N ILE A 298 -7.55 -11.39 -38.85
CA ILE A 298 -8.36 -11.18 -37.64
C ILE A 298 -8.95 -12.51 -37.16
N ALA A 299 -9.56 -13.28 -38.04
CA ALA A 299 -10.17 -14.56 -37.68
C ALA A 299 -9.14 -15.58 -37.16
N GLU A 300 -7.91 -15.58 -37.70
CA GLU A 300 -6.82 -16.41 -37.19
C GLU A 300 -6.37 -15.94 -35.79
N GLU A 301 -6.24 -14.63 -35.59
CA GLU A 301 -5.89 -14.06 -34.31
C GLU A 301 -6.97 -14.34 -33.25
N ASP A 302 -8.25 -14.18 -33.60
CA ASP A 302 -9.37 -14.50 -32.73
C ASP A 302 -9.35 -15.98 -32.32
N ALA A 303 -9.11 -16.88 -33.29
CA ALA A 303 -9.00 -18.30 -32.99
C ALA A 303 -7.77 -18.65 -32.14
N ARG A 304 -6.65 -17.93 -32.31
CA ARG A 304 -5.48 -18.05 -31.42
C ARG A 304 -5.84 -17.58 -30.02
N PHE A 305 -6.45 -16.42 -29.94
CA PHE A 305 -6.78 -15.77 -28.66
C PHE A 305 -7.80 -16.58 -27.83
N GLU A 306 -8.79 -17.19 -28.48
CA GLU A 306 -9.71 -18.12 -27.81
C GLU A 306 -8.98 -19.33 -27.16
N ARG A 307 -7.89 -19.80 -27.78
CA ARG A 307 -7.10 -20.92 -27.23
C ARG A 307 -6.12 -20.50 -26.14
N GLU A 308 -5.41 -19.40 -26.35
CA GLU A 308 -4.23 -19.01 -25.60
C GLU A 308 -4.45 -17.79 -24.73
N GLY A 309 -5.43 -16.93 -25.07
CA GLY A 309 -5.63 -15.63 -24.44
C GLY A 309 -4.41 -14.74 -24.58
N ASP A 310 -4.13 -13.98 -23.55
CA ASP A 310 -2.92 -13.13 -23.42
C ASP A 310 -1.77 -13.82 -22.67
N ARG A 311 -1.79 -15.14 -22.51
CA ARG A 311 -0.69 -15.90 -21.89
C ARG A 311 0.70 -15.56 -22.45
N PRO A 312 0.87 -15.32 -23.77
CA PRO A 312 2.15 -14.90 -24.30
C PRO A 312 2.66 -13.56 -23.74
N LEU A 313 1.77 -12.72 -23.21
CA LEU A 313 2.08 -11.43 -22.58
C LEU A 313 2.40 -11.54 -21.10
N ILE A 314 2.25 -12.72 -20.48
CA ILE A 314 2.51 -12.96 -19.07
C ILE A 314 3.96 -13.41 -18.89
N GLY A 315 4.62 -12.89 -17.85
CA GLY A 315 6.00 -13.25 -17.50
C GLY A 315 6.13 -14.69 -17.02
N ALA A 316 7.00 -15.48 -17.67
CA ALA A 316 7.20 -16.90 -17.34
C ALA A 316 7.84 -17.15 -15.94
N SER A 317 8.29 -16.10 -15.27
CA SER A 317 8.93 -16.17 -13.95
C SER A 317 7.96 -16.01 -12.77
N MET A 318 6.66 -15.86 -13.04
CA MET A 318 5.65 -15.74 -12.00
C MET A 318 5.54 -17.04 -11.20
N GLU A 319 5.64 -16.97 -9.88
CA GLU A 319 5.52 -18.11 -8.99
C GLU A 319 4.06 -18.48 -8.68
N ALA A 320 3.85 -19.63 -8.06
CA ALA A 320 2.50 -20.16 -7.83
C ALA A 320 1.64 -19.28 -6.91
N ASP A 321 2.22 -18.71 -5.86
CA ASP A 321 1.57 -17.75 -4.96
C ASP A 321 1.30 -16.41 -5.62
N GLU A 322 2.21 -15.96 -6.49
CA GLU A 322 2.02 -14.76 -7.31
C GLU A 322 0.89 -14.95 -8.32
N THR A 323 0.75 -16.13 -8.90
CA THR A 323 -0.36 -16.44 -9.81
C THR A 323 -1.71 -16.22 -9.13
N ILE A 324 -1.87 -16.68 -7.89
CA ILE A 324 -3.13 -16.50 -7.16
C ILE A 324 -3.34 -15.06 -6.76
N ALA A 325 -2.28 -14.39 -6.27
CA ALA A 325 -2.36 -12.97 -5.91
C ALA A 325 -2.76 -12.11 -7.12
N ASN A 326 -2.18 -12.38 -8.30
CA ASN A 326 -2.52 -11.69 -9.54
C ASN A 326 -3.92 -12.04 -10.03
N TRP A 327 -4.34 -13.30 -9.88
CA TRP A 327 -5.70 -13.71 -10.22
C TRP A 327 -6.74 -12.98 -9.36
N LEU A 328 -6.57 -12.92 -8.04
CA LEU A 328 -7.47 -12.21 -7.13
C LEU A 328 -7.41 -10.69 -7.35
N GLY A 329 -6.23 -10.14 -7.60
CA GLY A 329 -6.08 -8.73 -7.96
C GLY A 329 -6.79 -8.38 -9.26
N ALA A 330 -6.53 -9.13 -10.32
CA ALA A 330 -7.18 -8.95 -11.62
C ALA A 330 -8.71 -9.09 -11.51
N TRP A 331 -9.17 -10.06 -10.73
CA TRP A 331 -10.59 -10.26 -10.46
C TRP A 331 -11.20 -9.05 -9.75
N CYS A 332 -10.55 -8.50 -8.74
CA CYS A 332 -11.01 -7.32 -8.01
C CYS A 332 -10.94 -6.05 -8.88
N PHE A 333 -9.88 -5.89 -9.66
CA PHE A 333 -9.70 -4.73 -10.53
C PHE A 333 -10.42 -4.84 -11.89
N GLY A 334 -11.05 -5.98 -12.17
CA GLY A 334 -11.87 -6.16 -13.37
C GLY A 334 -11.11 -6.56 -14.63
N ASP A 335 -9.84 -6.95 -14.51
CA ASP A 335 -9.08 -7.58 -15.61
C ASP A 335 -9.47 -9.06 -15.75
N TYR A 336 -10.70 -9.30 -16.17
CA TYR A 336 -11.22 -10.66 -16.34
C TYR A 336 -10.56 -11.42 -17.47
N GLY A 337 -9.88 -10.72 -18.39
CA GLY A 337 -9.01 -11.33 -19.38
C GLY A 337 -7.88 -12.09 -18.72
N LEU A 338 -7.15 -11.44 -17.82
CA LEU A 338 -6.07 -12.07 -17.07
C LEU A 338 -6.58 -13.21 -16.18
N THR A 339 -7.75 -13.02 -15.53
CA THR A 339 -8.31 -14.12 -14.70
C THR A 339 -8.60 -15.36 -15.53
N TRP A 340 -9.13 -15.22 -16.75
CA TRP A 340 -9.33 -16.33 -17.67
C TRP A 340 -8.01 -16.98 -18.09
N ASP A 341 -7.01 -16.18 -18.41
CA ASP A 341 -5.73 -16.66 -18.94
C ASP A 341 -4.90 -17.40 -17.88
N LEU A 342 -5.09 -17.07 -16.59
CA LEU A 342 -4.47 -17.78 -15.49
C LEU A 342 -5.20 -19.08 -15.09
N LEU A 343 -6.37 -19.37 -15.65
CA LEU A 343 -7.03 -20.67 -15.48
C LEU A 343 -6.40 -21.71 -16.44
N SER A 344 -6.23 -22.94 -15.96
CA SER A 344 -5.83 -24.06 -16.84
C SER A 344 -6.97 -24.43 -17.81
N ASN A 345 -6.65 -25.07 -18.90
CA ASN A 345 -7.65 -25.52 -19.86
C ASN A 345 -8.63 -26.54 -19.27
N ASP A 346 -8.21 -27.21 -18.21
CA ASP A 346 -9.01 -28.23 -17.49
C ASP A 346 -9.83 -27.63 -16.34
N ASN A 347 -9.68 -26.32 -16.06
CA ASN A 347 -10.44 -25.66 -15.01
C ASN A 347 -11.95 -25.70 -15.33
N PRO A 348 -12.82 -26.05 -14.36
CA PRO A 348 -14.27 -26.12 -14.56
C PRO A 348 -14.89 -24.85 -15.16
N LEU A 349 -14.37 -23.68 -14.77
CA LEU A 349 -14.85 -22.39 -15.27
C LEU A 349 -14.57 -22.17 -16.78
N ARG A 350 -13.50 -22.80 -17.32
CA ARG A 350 -13.21 -22.74 -18.75
C ARG A 350 -13.99 -23.79 -19.56
N ARG A 351 -14.26 -24.97 -18.97
CA ARG A 351 -14.94 -26.06 -19.68
C ARG A 351 -16.39 -25.78 -20.03
N GLY A 352 -17.04 -24.88 -19.32
CA GLY A 352 -18.47 -24.57 -19.46
C GLY A 352 -18.80 -23.30 -20.21
N SER A 353 -17.79 -22.49 -20.60
CA SER A 353 -18.00 -21.15 -21.17
C SER A 353 -16.98 -20.83 -22.24
N THR A 354 -17.33 -19.94 -23.16
CA THR A 354 -16.37 -19.22 -24.00
C THR A 354 -15.71 -18.11 -23.17
N ARG A 355 -14.57 -17.58 -23.64
CA ARG A 355 -13.92 -16.43 -22.99
C ARG A 355 -14.85 -15.22 -22.91
N GLU A 356 -15.57 -14.95 -24.00
CA GLU A 356 -16.49 -13.82 -24.08
C GLU A 356 -17.64 -13.92 -23.06
N GLU A 357 -18.27 -15.08 -22.94
CA GLU A 357 -19.32 -15.35 -21.95
C GLU A 357 -18.78 -15.19 -20.51
N TYR A 358 -17.57 -15.69 -20.25
CA TYR A 358 -16.90 -15.57 -18.96
C TYR A 358 -16.68 -14.10 -18.58
N LEU A 359 -16.13 -13.29 -19.51
CA LEU A 359 -15.89 -11.87 -19.27
C LEU A 359 -17.19 -11.08 -19.10
N ALA A 360 -18.19 -11.34 -19.95
CA ALA A 360 -19.47 -10.63 -19.90
C ALA A 360 -20.17 -10.83 -18.57
N LEU A 361 -20.24 -12.08 -18.07
CA LEU A 361 -20.88 -12.40 -16.80
C LEU A 361 -20.20 -11.67 -15.63
N ARG A 362 -18.86 -11.62 -15.61
CA ARG A 362 -18.12 -10.98 -14.52
C ARG A 362 -18.17 -9.47 -14.56
N ARG A 363 -18.15 -8.88 -15.74
CA ARG A 363 -18.38 -7.43 -15.91
C ARG A 363 -19.76 -7.02 -15.44
N GLN A 364 -20.78 -7.81 -15.78
CA GLN A 364 -22.14 -7.58 -15.28
C GLN A 364 -22.18 -7.67 -13.75
N TRP A 365 -21.62 -8.75 -13.18
CA TRP A 365 -21.56 -8.92 -11.73
C TRP A 365 -20.81 -7.76 -11.06
N ALA A 366 -19.65 -7.34 -11.60
CA ALA A 366 -18.84 -6.27 -11.02
C ALA A 366 -19.54 -4.92 -11.07
N SER A 367 -20.36 -4.65 -12.08
CA SER A 367 -21.15 -3.42 -12.15
C SER A 367 -22.23 -3.32 -11.06
N GLU A 368 -22.67 -4.45 -10.51
CA GLU A 368 -23.65 -4.55 -9.42
C GLU A 368 -22.95 -4.58 -8.05
N ALA A 369 -21.89 -5.40 -7.95
CA ALA A 369 -21.21 -5.70 -6.69
C ALA A 369 -20.10 -4.69 -6.35
N GLU A 370 -19.56 -3.95 -7.32
CA GLU A 370 -18.48 -2.96 -7.16
C GLU A 370 -17.36 -3.47 -6.23
N PRO A 371 -16.65 -4.56 -6.62
CA PRO A 371 -15.60 -5.11 -5.77
C PRO A 371 -14.46 -4.12 -5.59
N GLY A 372 -13.96 -4.00 -4.35
CA GLY A 372 -12.89 -3.06 -4.02
C GLY A 372 -12.14 -3.45 -2.76
N ALA A 373 -11.11 -2.68 -2.43
CA ALA A 373 -10.32 -2.81 -1.21
C ALA A 373 -9.93 -4.26 -0.88
N LEU A 374 -9.44 -5.01 -1.90
CA LEU A 374 -8.92 -6.37 -1.72
C LEU A 374 -7.78 -6.39 -0.72
N ARG A 375 -7.86 -7.27 0.26
CA ARG A 375 -6.79 -7.56 1.22
C ARG A 375 -6.46 -9.03 1.23
N LEU A 376 -5.22 -9.35 0.91
CA LEU A 376 -4.65 -10.68 1.03
C LEU A 376 -3.96 -10.78 2.39
N MET A 377 -4.56 -11.49 3.34
CA MET A 377 -3.96 -11.70 4.66
C MET A 377 -2.78 -12.65 4.56
N LEU A 378 -2.97 -13.78 3.88
CA LEU A 378 -1.94 -14.80 3.74
C LEU A 378 -2.22 -15.69 2.53
N ILE A 379 -1.15 -16.03 1.78
CA ILE A 379 -1.10 -17.15 0.85
C ILE A 379 -0.03 -18.10 1.36
N ARG A 380 -0.37 -19.36 1.58
CA ARG A 380 0.58 -20.38 2.04
C ARG A 380 0.40 -21.69 1.29
N GLU A 381 1.50 -22.42 1.04
CA GLU A 381 1.44 -23.77 0.55
C GLU A 381 0.87 -24.70 1.64
N GLN A 382 -0.19 -25.45 1.33
CA GLN A 382 -0.72 -26.45 2.25
C GLN A 382 0.32 -27.55 2.38
N GLN A 383 0.90 -27.70 3.56
CA GLN A 383 1.61 -28.92 3.91
C GLN A 383 0.58 -30.06 3.91
N GLN A 384 0.90 -31.16 3.23
CA GLN A 384 0.01 -32.31 3.11
C GLN A 384 -0.65 -32.61 4.47
N ARG A 385 -1.91 -32.23 4.60
CA ARG A 385 -2.70 -32.69 5.76
C ARG A 385 -2.85 -34.19 5.63
N ALA A 386 -2.18 -34.92 6.49
CA ALA A 386 -2.49 -36.31 6.78
C ALA A 386 -3.85 -36.39 7.50
N SER A 387 -4.91 -35.81 6.93
CA SER A 387 -6.23 -35.94 7.53
C SER A 387 -7.06 -36.91 6.72
N ALA A 388 -7.46 -37.97 7.41
CA ALA A 388 -8.26 -39.07 6.91
C ALA A 388 -9.65 -38.68 6.35
N LEU A 389 -10.02 -37.42 6.35
CA LEU A 389 -11.28 -36.91 5.83
C LEU A 389 -11.21 -36.52 4.36
N TRP A 390 -10.03 -36.45 3.78
CA TRP A 390 -9.81 -36.02 2.40
C TRP A 390 -9.01 -37.10 1.65
N THR A 391 -9.63 -38.17 1.27
CA THR A 391 -9.16 -39.04 0.21
C THR A 391 -10.16 -39.06 -0.95
N PRO A 392 -10.19 -38.06 -1.81
CA PRO A 392 -10.59 -38.34 -3.17
C PRO A 392 -9.45 -39.11 -3.81
N ALA A 393 -9.78 -40.00 -4.71
CA ALA A 393 -8.82 -40.80 -5.51
C ALA A 393 -7.81 -39.92 -6.33
N SER A 394 -7.89 -38.61 -6.25
CA SER A 394 -6.98 -37.60 -6.83
C SER A 394 -5.78 -37.25 -5.94
N ALA A 395 -5.85 -37.46 -4.63
CA ALA A 395 -4.73 -37.16 -3.71
C ALA A 395 -3.48 -38.02 -3.98
N GLY A 396 -3.66 -39.25 -4.47
CA GLY A 396 -2.54 -40.09 -4.86
C GLY A 396 -1.85 -39.72 -6.17
N ARG A 397 -2.40 -38.79 -6.96
CA ARG A 397 -1.79 -38.31 -8.21
C ARG A 397 -0.92 -37.06 -8.06
N LEU A 398 -0.99 -36.40 -6.91
CA LEU A 398 -0.22 -35.19 -6.64
C LEU A 398 1.21 -35.50 -6.13
N ALA A 399 1.45 -36.70 -5.64
CA ALA A 399 2.79 -37.15 -5.24
C ALA A 399 3.68 -37.34 -6.48
N GLY A 400 4.46 -36.30 -6.85
CA GLY A 400 5.36 -36.31 -8.00
C GLY A 400 4.94 -35.41 -9.16
N SER A 401 3.81 -34.66 -9.06
CA SER A 401 3.38 -33.67 -10.04
C SER A 401 3.97 -32.30 -9.71
N SER A 402 4.18 -31.49 -10.76
CA SER A 402 4.53 -30.04 -10.66
C SER A 402 3.37 -29.18 -10.14
N ALA A 403 2.40 -29.76 -9.42
CA ALA A 403 1.24 -29.07 -8.88
C ALA A 403 1.46 -28.70 -7.41
N LYS A 404 0.98 -27.51 -7.01
CA LYS A 404 0.98 -27.00 -5.65
C LYS A 404 -0.45 -26.73 -5.19
N GLU A 405 -0.70 -26.91 -3.91
CA GLU A 405 -1.94 -26.53 -3.26
C GLU A 405 -1.69 -25.35 -2.33
N LEU A 406 -2.38 -24.24 -2.59
CA LEU A 406 -2.18 -22.98 -1.90
C LEU A 406 -3.47 -22.56 -1.20
N GLU A 407 -3.37 -22.30 0.08
CA GLU A 407 -4.45 -21.83 0.95
C GLU A 407 -4.36 -20.30 1.05
N VAL A 408 -5.51 -19.64 0.93
CA VAL A 408 -5.60 -18.18 0.85
C VAL A 408 -6.64 -17.64 1.81
N PHE A 409 -6.22 -16.69 2.63
CA PHE A 409 -7.08 -15.91 3.51
C PHE A 409 -7.15 -14.48 2.99
N TRP A 410 -8.34 -14.04 2.64
CA TRP A 410 -8.52 -12.75 1.97
C TRP A 410 -9.85 -12.10 2.29
N SER A 411 -9.98 -10.82 2.01
CA SER A 411 -11.23 -10.08 2.12
C SER A 411 -11.35 -9.04 1.03
N VAL A 412 -12.59 -8.67 0.70
CA VAL A 412 -12.94 -7.67 -0.30
C VAL A 412 -14.16 -6.90 0.18
N THR A 413 -14.28 -5.64 -0.20
CA THR A 413 -15.53 -4.89 -0.03
C THR A 413 -16.42 -5.07 -1.25
N LEU A 414 -17.71 -5.25 -1.03
CA LEU A 414 -18.74 -5.34 -2.06
C LEU A 414 -19.86 -4.36 -1.70
N ARG A 415 -20.37 -3.64 -2.69
CA ARG A 415 -21.46 -2.67 -2.49
C ARG A 415 -22.76 -3.35 -2.05
N GLU A 416 -23.05 -4.47 -2.68
CA GLU A 416 -24.17 -5.32 -2.31
C GLU A 416 -23.68 -6.73 -2.09
N THR A 417 -24.27 -7.46 -1.15
CA THR A 417 -23.98 -8.88 -1.01
C THR A 417 -24.43 -9.58 -2.29
N PRO A 418 -23.53 -10.08 -3.13
CA PRO A 418 -23.93 -10.74 -4.36
C PRO A 418 -24.87 -11.87 -3.99
N LEU A 419 -25.94 -12.03 -4.74
CA LEU A 419 -26.83 -13.18 -4.58
C LEU A 419 -25.96 -14.44 -4.69
N ALA A 420 -25.96 -15.24 -3.63
CA ALA A 420 -25.20 -16.48 -3.60
C ALA A 420 -25.56 -17.33 -4.83
N GLY A 421 -24.59 -17.65 -5.68
CA GLY A 421 -24.78 -18.41 -6.90
C GLY A 421 -24.71 -17.61 -8.21
N GLN A 422 -24.40 -16.32 -8.21
CA GLN A 422 -24.22 -15.57 -9.46
C GLN A 422 -22.89 -15.85 -10.16
N LEU A 423 -21.87 -16.18 -9.41
CA LEU A 423 -20.58 -16.63 -9.95
C LEU A 423 -20.17 -17.93 -9.29
N ASP A 424 -19.86 -18.96 -10.10
CA ASP A 424 -19.46 -20.28 -9.61
C ASP A 424 -18.14 -20.28 -8.81
N GLU A 425 -17.28 -19.27 -9.04
CA GLU A 425 -16.03 -19.11 -8.32
C GLU A 425 -16.13 -18.31 -7.03
N MET A 426 -17.25 -17.65 -6.76
CA MET A 426 -17.41 -16.90 -5.51
C MET A 426 -17.53 -17.85 -4.33
N PRO A 427 -16.57 -17.82 -3.39
CA PRO A 427 -16.66 -18.61 -2.18
C PRO A 427 -17.72 -18.03 -1.25
N MET A 428 -18.15 -18.85 -0.29
CA MET A 428 -19.01 -18.38 0.80
C MET A 428 -18.20 -17.53 1.77
N ALA A 429 -18.65 -16.31 2.03
CA ALA A 429 -18.06 -15.47 3.06
C ALA A 429 -18.24 -16.13 4.44
N THR A 430 -17.18 -16.26 5.20
CA THR A 430 -17.24 -16.79 6.58
C THR A 430 -17.75 -15.73 7.54
N LEU A 431 -17.38 -14.49 7.29
CA LEU A 431 -17.86 -13.30 8.00
C LEU A 431 -18.20 -12.20 6.98
N SER A 432 -19.19 -11.38 7.29
CA SER A 432 -19.57 -10.20 6.52
C SER A 432 -19.93 -9.08 7.49
N SER A 433 -19.48 -7.85 7.19
CA SER A 433 -19.94 -6.63 7.84
C SER A 433 -20.96 -5.94 6.92
N PRO A 434 -22.23 -5.86 7.29
CA PRO A 434 -23.23 -5.13 6.52
C PRO A 434 -22.95 -3.62 6.44
N GLU A 435 -22.26 -3.07 7.45
CA GLU A 435 -21.99 -1.64 7.53
C GLU A 435 -20.87 -1.19 6.58
N THR A 436 -19.88 -2.05 6.36
CA THR A 436 -18.72 -1.72 5.51
C THR A 436 -18.78 -2.41 4.15
N GLY A 437 -19.66 -3.38 3.97
CA GLY A 437 -19.68 -4.25 2.80
C GLY A 437 -18.45 -5.16 2.71
N ARG A 438 -17.64 -5.30 3.77
CA ARG A 438 -16.48 -6.18 3.75
C ARG A 438 -16.87 -7.62 4.02
N HIS A 439 -16.32 -8.52 3.19
CA HIS A 439 -16.52 -9.97 3.26
C HIS A 439 -15.18 -10.67 3.41
N TRP A 440 -15.08 -11.65 4.32
CA TRP A 440 -13.89 -12.45 4.56
C TRP A 440 -14.08 -13.86 4.02
N TYR A 441 -13.03 -14.37 3.35
CA TYR A 441 -13.04 -15.63 2.64
C TYR A 441 -11.83 -16.49 3.02
N TRP A 442 -12.04 -17.80 2.99
CA TRP A 442 -11.02 -18.80 3.14
C TRP A 442 -11.14 -19.80 2.00
N THR A 443 -10.15 -19.81 1.12
CA THR A 443 -10.13 -20.59 -0.11
C THR A 443 -8.84 -21.38 -0.25
N ALA A 444 -8.85 -22.47 -1.03
CA ALA A 444 -7.66 -23.16 -1.45
C ALA A 444 -7.65 -23.30 -2.98
N TYR A 445 -6.49 -23.16 -3.57
CA TYR A 445 -6.27 -23.26 -5.01
C TYR A 445 -5.25 -24.34 -5.31
N THR A 446 -5.58 -25.20 -6.27
CA THR A 446 -4.62 -26.14 -6.85
C THR A 446 -4.07 -25.49 -8.13
N VAL A 447 -2.76 -25.25 -8.15
CA VAL A 447 -2.07 -24.69 -9.31
C VAL A 447 -1.12 -25.71 -9.91
N GLY A 448 -1.01 -25.74 -11.23
CA GLY A 448 -0.12 -26.63 -11.97
C GLY A 448 0.72 -25.85 -12.97
N ARG A 449 1.95 -26.32 -13.22
CA ARG A 449 2.81 -25.69 -14.21
C ARG A 449 2.45 -26.20 -15.61
N ASP A 450 2.02 -25.30 -16.47
CA ASP A 450 1.71 -25.61 -17.87
C ASP A 450 2.99 -25.91 -18.67
N ALA A 451 2.99 -27.02 -19.38
CA ALA A 451 4.18 -27.46 -20.11
C ALA A 451 4.50 -26.59 -21.32
N ALA A 452 3.51 -25.94 -21.94
CA ALA A 452 3.67 -25.14 -23.14
C ALA A 452 4.13 -23.71 -22.83
N SER A 453 3.48 -23.05 -21.86
CA SER A 453 3.77 -21.66 -21.49
C SER A 453 4.77 -21.52 -20.34
N SER A 454 5.03 -22.60 -19.59
CA SER A 454 5.79 -22.59 -18.32
C SER A 454 5.15 -21.75 -17.20
N LEU A 455 3.92 -21.29 -17.38
CA LEU A 455 3.18 -20.53 -16.39
C LEU A 455 2.58 -21.47 -15.32
N TRP A 456 2.43 -20.96 -14.12
CA TRP A 456 1.57 -21.58 -13.12
C TRP A 456 0.12 -21.21 -13.46
N LEU A 457 -0.75 -22.22 -13.60
CA LEU A 457 -2.16 -22.04 -13.93
C LEU A 457 -3.05 -22.65 -12.86
N ILE A 458 -4.19 -22.04 -12.58
CA ILE A 458 -5.16 -22.49 -11.60
C ILE A 458 -5.98 -23.63 -12.19
N ASN A 459 -5.82 -24.82 -11.64
CA ASN A 459 -6.55 -26.02 -12.06
C ASN A 459 -7.91 -26.13 -11.39
N HIS A 460 -7.98 -25.75 -10.11
CA HIS A 460 -9.19 -25.87 -9.32
C HIS A 460 -9.14 -24.95 -8.12
N SER A 461 -10.30 -24.48 -7.68
CA SER A 461 -10.48 -23.78 -6.41
C SER A 461 -11.39 -24.59 -5.50
N ARG A 462 -11.20 -24.42 -4.19
CA ARG A 462 -11.98 -25.06 -3.16
C ARG A 462 -12.38 -24.04 -2.10
N ASP A 463 -13.64 -24.04 -1.71
CA ASP A 463 -14.16 -23.19 -0.65
C ASP A 463 -13.96 -23.86 0.71
N GLU A 464 -12.89 -23.47 1.42
CA GLU A 464 -12.58 -23.95 2.77
C GLU A 464 -13.54 -23.36 3.81
N GLY A 465 -14.06 -22.15 3.56
CA GLY A 465 -15.07 -21.52 4.40
C GLY A 465 -16.35 -22.34 4.42
N ALA A 466 -16.87 -22.70 3.25
CA ALA A 466 -18.05 -23.58 3.15
C ALA A 466 -17.79 -24.96 3.75
N ALA A 467 -16.60 -25.53 3.51
CA ALA A 467 -16.21 -26.81 4.09
C ALA A 467 -16.16 -26.76 5.63
N SER A 468 -15.68 -25.65 6.21
CA SER A 468 -15.67 -25.48 7.67
C SER A 468 -17.09 -25.41 8.25
N GLN A 469 -18.01 -24.76 7.56
CA GLN A 469 -19.40 -24.67 7.99
C GLN A 469 -20.14 -26.01 7.94
N ALA A 470 -19.66 -27.01 7.21
CA ALA A 470 -20.23 -28.38 7.24
C ALA A 470 -19.88 -29.16 8.51
N LEU A 471 -18.89 -28.72 9.29
CA LEU A 471 -18.48 -29.37 10.54
C LEU A 471 -19.49 -29.13 11.67
N THR A 472 -19.46 -30.03 12.66
CA THR A 472 -20.21 -29.86 13.92
C THR A 472 -19.55 -28.81 14.82
N ALA A 473 -20.30 -28.26 15.78
CA ALA A 473 -19.75 -27.31 16.75
C ALA A 473 -18.57 -27.91 17.55
N ASP A 474 -18.68 -29.16 17.97
CA ASP A 474 -17.63 -29.85 18.73
C ASP A 474 -16.34 -30.05 17.89
N GLU A 475 -16.49 -30.39 16.60
CA GLU A 475 -15.37 -30.49 15.68
C GLU A 475 -14.70 -29.14 15.41
N LEU A 476 -15.51 -28.08 15.24
CA LEU A 476 -14.99 -26.71 15.05
C LEU A 476 -14.22 -26.24 16.28
N GLN A 477 -14.78 -26.44 17.49
CA GLN A 477 -14.09 -26.08 18.74
C GLN A 477 -12.77 -26.84 18.89
N LYS A 478 -12.78 -28.13 18.59
CA LYS A 478 -11.58 -28.98 18.65
C LYS A 478 -10.52 -28.47 17.67
N ARG A 479 -10.89 -28.22 16.41
CA ARG A 479 -9.95 -27.76 15.38
C ARG A 479 -9.44 -26.34 15.64
N ALA A 480 -10.28 -25.43 16.11
CA ALA A 480 -9.86 -24.09 16.52
C ALA A 480 -8.87 -24.17 17.69
N GLN A 481 -9.10 -25.06 18.67
CA GLN A 481 -8.18 -25.27 19.77
C GLN A 481 -6.84 -25.87 19.31
N GLU A 482 -6.86 -26.90 18.47
CA GLU A 482 -5.66 -27.50 17.88
C GLU A 482 -4.85 -26.47 17.07
N ALA A 483 -5.51 -25.58 16.35
CA ALA A 483 -4.86 -24.51 15.59
C ALA A 483 -4.22 -23.45 16.52
N ARG A 484 -4.88 -23.06 17.63
CA ARG A 484 -4.30 -22.15 18.65
C ARG A 484 -3.06 -22.78 19.30
N GLU A 485 -3.16 -24.03 19.71
CA GLU A 485 -2.01 -24.75 20.29
C GLU A 485 -0.86 -24.88 19.29
N THR A 486 -1.18 -25.07 18.01
CA THR A 486 -0.17 -25.11 16.95
C THR A 486 0.49 -23.73 16.80
N ALA A 487 -0.27 -22.65 16.82
CA ALA A 487 0.26 -21.29 16.77
C ALA A 487 1.17 -21.01 17.96
N GLU A 488 0.75 -21.34 19.18
CA GLU A 488 1.54 -21.15 20.40
C GLU A 488 2.85 -21.96 20.37
N LYS A 489 2.77 -23.25 20.04
CA LYS A 489 3.96 -24.11 19.94
C LYS A 489 4.93 -23.60 18.87
N THR A 490 4.40 -23.18 17.74
CA THR A 490 5.21 -22.66 16.63
C THR A 490 5.83 -21.31 16.99
N ALA A 491 5.09 -20.43 17.66
CA ALA A 491 5.60 -19.14 18.14
C ALA A 491 6.81 -19.29 19.08
N GLN A 492 6.83 -20.34 19.92
CA GLN A 492 7.97 -20.65 20.79
C GLN A 492 9.24 -21.03 20.01
N THR A 493 9.12 -21.37 18.73
CA THR A 493 10.26 -21.73 17.87
C THR A 493 10.83 -20.54 17.09
N VAL A 494 10.29 -19.32 17.31
CA VAL A 494 10.82 -18.10 16.67
C VAL A 494 12.28 -17.93 17.09
N PRO A 495 13.21 -17.83 16.12
CA PRO A 495 14.61 -17.62 16.43
C PRO A 495 14.83 -16.32 17.20
N GLU A 496 15.71 -16.33 18.20
CA GLU A 496 16.08 -15.11 18.95
C GLU A 496 16.71 -14.04 18.05
N ASN A 497 17.36 -14.46 16.97
CA ASN A 497 17.90 -13.54 15.98
C ASN A 497 16.82 -13.19 14.93
N PRO A 498 16.31 -11.95 14.88
CA PRO A 498 15.29 -11.54 13.92
C PRO A 498 15.72 -11.67 12.44
N ARG A 499 17.04 -11.75 12.18
CA ARG A 499 17.60 -11.89 10.82
C ARG A 499 17.76 -13.35 10.39
N ASP A 500 17.39 -14.31 11.22
CA ASP A 500 17.41 -15.74 10.83
C ASP A 500 16.35 -15.98 9.73
N PRO A 501 16.71 -16.54 8.58
CA PRO A 501 15.76 -16.81 7.50
C PRO A 501 14.53 -17.63 7.93
N ARG A 502 14.66 -18.47 8.96
CA ARG A 502 13.57 -19.29 9.51
C ARG A 502 12.51 -18.44 10.24
N THR A 503 12.86 -17.23 10.69
CA THR A 503 11.90 -16.34 11.38
C THR A 503 10.67 -16.10 10.54
N MET A 504 10.87 -15.90 9.22
CA MET A 504 9.79 -15.72 8.26
C MET A 504 8.86 -16.91 8.14
N GLU A 505 9.44 -18.09 8.04
CA GLU A 505 8.69 -19.32 7.89
C GLU A 505 7.85 -19.57 9.15
N VAL A 506 8.45 -19.35 10.32
CA VAL A 506 7.75 -19.49 11.60
C VAL A 506 6.62 -18.46 11.73
N VAL A 507 6.87 -17.19 11.44
CA VAL A 507 5.83 -16.13 11.49
C VAL A 507 4.69 -16.47 10.52
N ARG A 508 5.00 -16.88 9.29
CA ARG A 508 3.98 -17.28 8.32
C ARG A 508 3.15 -18.49 8.80
N ALA A 509 3.79 -19.45 9.44
CA ALA A 509 3.11 -20.62 10.00
C ALA A 509 2.18 -20.23 11.17
N VAL A 510 2.64 -19.37 12.08
CA VAL A 510 1.82 -18.82 13.18
C VAL A 510 0.64 -18.04 12.64
N THR A 511 0.88 -17.08 11.74
CA THR A 511 -0.18 -16.27 11.11
C THR A 511 -1.21 -17.16 10.42
N GLY A 512 -0.76 -18.20 9.72
CA GLY A 512 -1.65 -19.15 9.05
C GLY A 512 -2.50 -19.99 10.00
N ALA A 513 -1.94 -20.42 11.13
CA ALA A 513 -2.70 -21.12 12.16
C ALA A 513 -3.76 -20.19 12.79
N LEU A 514 -3.38 -18.97 13.13
CA LEU A 514 -4.32 -17.99 13.68
C LEU A 514 -5.40 -17.57 12.66
N ALA A 515 -5.04 -17.36 11.39
CA ALA A 515 -6.02 -17.10 10.34
C ALA A 515 -7.06 -18.24 10.21
N THR A 516 -6.61 -19.49 10.34
CA THR A 516 -7.51 -20.65 10.37
C THR A 516 -8.45 -20.62 11.57
N VAL A 517 -7.95 -20.22 12.76
CA VAL A 517 -8.78 -20.03 13.97
C VAL A 517 -9.91 -19.04 13.70
N LEU A 518 -9.62 -17.86 13.13
CA LEU A 518 -10.64 -16.86 12.83
C LEU A 518 -11.81 -17.40 12.02
N HIS A 519 -11.53 -18.25 11.03
CA HIS A 519 -12.60 -18.83 10.20
C HIS A 519 -13.35 -19.99 10.87
N TYR A 520 -12.70 -20.75 11.74
CA TYR A 520 -13.41 -21.72 12.57
C TYR A 520 -14.31 -21.06 13.59
N ASP A 521 -13.88 -19.93 14.18
CA ASP A 521 -14.70 -19.14 15.11
C ASP A 521 -15.92 -18.54 14.41
N ASP A 522 -15.77 -18.04 13.16
CA ASP A 522 -16.91 -17.60 12.35
C ASP A 522 -17.94 -18.72 12.13
N ALA A 523 -17.45 -19.93 11.79
CA ALA A 523 -18.31 -21.10 11.60
C ALA A 523 -18.98 -21.53 12.91
N LEU A 524 -18.28 -21.42 14.06
CA LEU A 524 -18.84 -21.65 15.39
C LEU A 524 -19.97 -20.68 15.72
N ILE A 525 -19.81 -19.39 15.43
CA ILE A 525 -20.84 -18.36 15.61
C ILE A 525 -22.11 -18.70 14.79
N VAL A 526 -21.94 -19.28 13.58
CA VAL A 526 -23.11 -19.73 12.79
C VAL A 526 -23.82 -20.91 13.47
N LYS A 527 -23.06 -21.83 14.12
CA LYS A 527 -23.65 -23.00 14.82
C LYS A 527 -24.23 -22.64 16.17
N LEU A 528 -23.64 -21.67 16.87
CA LEU A 528 -23.98 -21.26 18.23
C LEU A 528 -24.31 -19.77 18.31
N PRO A 529 -25.32 -19.28 17.57
CA PRO A 529 -25.54 -17.83 17.39
C PRO A 529 -26.05 -17.09 18.66
N LEU A 530 -26.39 -17.83 19.72
CA LEU A 530 -26.84 -17.28 20.99
C LEU A 530 -25.83 -17.53 22.13
N ASP A 531 -24.64 -18.06 21.82
CA ASP A 531 -23.58 -18.23 22.80
C ASP A 531 -22.62 -17.05 22.75
N GLU A 532 -22.78 -16.17 23.71
CA GLU A 532 -21.96 -14.94 23.83
C GLU A 532 -20.46 -15.24 23.95
N SER A 533 -20.10 -16.33 24.61
CA SER A 533 -18.69 -16.70 24.86
C SER A 533 -17.94 -16.99 23.55
N VAL A 534 -18.64 -17.50 22.53
CA VAL A 534 -18.07 -17.78 21.21
C VAL A 534 -17.73 -16.46 20.49
N TYR A 535 -18.62 -15.45 20.55
CA TYR A 535 -18.35 -14.13 19.98
C TYR A 535 -17.16 -13.46 20.70
N ARG A 536 -17.15 -13.46 22.04
CA ARG A 536 -16.08 -12.84 22.81
C ARG A 536 -14.72 -13.43 22.45
N LYS A 537 -14.64 -14.73 22.33
CA LYS A 537 -13.41 -15.41 21.93
C LYS A 537 -12.97 -15.06 20.52
N ALA A 538 -13.89 -15.03 19.55
CA ALA A 538 -13.62 -14.65 18.17
C ALA A 538 -13.13 -13.18 18.06
N ILE A 539 -13.72 -12.28 18.84
CA ILE A 539 -13.32 -10.87 18.92
C ILE A 539 -11.89 -10.76 19.47
N ASP A 540 -11.59 -11.48 20.57
CA ASP A 540 -10.25 -11.45 21.17
C ASP A 540 -9.19 -12.02 20.23
N ASP A 541 -9.51 -13.10 19.50
CA ASP A 541 -8.60 -13.66 18.49
C ASP A 541 -8.36 -12.67 17.32
N ALA A 542 -9.39 -11.93 16.90
CA ALA A 542 -9.23 -10.88 15.89
C ALA A 542 -8.37 -9.71 16.39
N ARG A 543 -8.57 -9.26 17.63
CA ARG A 543 -7.77 -8.22 18.29
C ARG A 543 -6.30 -8.63 18.44
N ASN A 544 -6.04 -9.87 18.84
CA ASN A 544 -4.68 -10.42 18.96
C ASN A 544 -3.93 -10.44 17.62
N MET A 545 -4.65 -10.48 16.50
CA MET A 545 -4.09 -10.35 15.16
C MET A 545 -4.06 -8.91 14.64
N ASN A 546 -4.37 -7.92 15.47
CA ASN A 546 -4.49 -6.51 15.08
C ASN A 546 -5.48 -6.28 13.91
N ASN A 547 -6.51 -7.14 13.82
CA ASN A 547 -7.54 -7.09 12.78
C ASN A 547 -8.81 -6.40 13.33
N HIS A 548 -8.68 -5.10 13.60
CA HIS A 548 -9.74 -4.30 14.23
C HIS A 548 -11.01 -4.23 13.37
N GLU A 549 -10.87 -4.22 12.04
CA GLU A 549 -12.03 -4.22 11.15
C GLU A 549 -12.85 -5.52 11.28
N ARG A 550 -12.16 -6.67 11.44
CA ARG A 550 -12.85 -7.94 11.71
C ARG A 550 -13.45 -7.98 13.10
N ALA A 551 -12.78 -7.44 14.11
CA ALA A 551 -13.30 -7.31 15.47
C ALA A 551 -14.57 -6.46 15.50
N ALA A 552 -14.60 -5.33 14.79
CA ALA A 552 -15.78 -4.50 14.60
C ALA A 552 -16.94 -5.28 13.96
N ALA A 553 -16.71 -6.00 12.87
CA ALA A 553 -17.72 -6.82 12.20
C ALA A 553 -18.30 -7.93 13.11
N LEU A 554 -17.47 -8.52 13.98
CA LEU A 554 -17.92 -9.51 14.96
C LEU A 554 -18.75 -8.88 16.07
N LEU A 555 -18.39 -7.68 16.53
CA LEU A 555 -19.18 -6.90 17.49
C LEU A 555 -20.53 -6.46 16.91
N GLU A 556 -20.57 -6.01 15.66
CA GLU A 556 -21.81 -5.72 14.92
C GLU A 556 -22.73 -6.94 14.88
N ARG A 557 -22.16 -8.10 14.50
CA ARG A 557 -22.89 -9.36 14.45
C ARG A 557 -23.40 -9.79 15.83
N MET A 558 -22.60 -9.61 16.88
CA MET A 558 -22.98 -9.89 18.26
C MET A 558 -24.13 -8.98 18.72
N LEU A 559 -24.04 -7.67 18.45
CA LEU A 559 -25.10 -6.70 18.76
C LEU A 559 -26.40 -6.99 17.99
N GLY A 560 -26.32 -7.56 16.79
CA GLY A 560 -27.49 -8.05 16.05
C GLY A 560 -28.24 -9.19 16.78
N LYS A 561 -27.60 -9.89 17.73
CA LYS A 561 -28.19 -10.94 18.57
C LYS A 561 -28.49 -10.45 19.99
N PHE A 562 -27.68 -9.54 20.49
CA PHE A 562 -27.72 -9.01 21.86
C PHE A 562 -27.76 -7.46 21.81
N PRO A 563 -28.85 -6.85 21.35
CA PRO A 563 -28.89 -5.40 21.03
C PRO A 563 -28.76 -4.47 22.24
N ASP A 564 -29.10 -4.95 23.44
CA ASP A 564 -29.17 -4.13 24.65
C ASP A 564 -27.83 -4.07 25.40
N GLN A 565 -26.75 -4.59 24.84
CA GLN A 565 -25.42 -4.60 25.47
C GLN A 565 -24.66 -3.28 25.19
N THR A 566 -24.84 -2.28 26.07
CA THR A 566 -24.17 -0.97 25.96
C THR A 566 -22.66 -1.09 25.95
N GLN A 567 -22.09 -1.95 26.81
CA GLN A 567 -20.65 -2.19 26.86
C GLN A 567 -20.10 -2.75 25.53
N THR A 568 -20.81 -3.70 24.91
CA THR A 568 -20.42 -4.26 23.60
C THR A 568 -20.47 -3.19 22.50
N ARG A 569 -21.47 -2.28 22.58
CA ARG A 569 -21.54 -1.15 21.65
C ARG A 569 -20.42 -0.14 21.87
N PHE A 570 -20.03 0.09 23.10
CA PHE A 570 -18.85 0.91 23.42
C PHE A 570 -17.59 0.29 22.80
N GLU A 571 -17.37 -1.01 23.00
CA GLU A 571 -16.25 -1.74 22.39
C GLU A 571 -16.26 -1.63 20.87
N LEU A 572 -17.44 -1.69 20.22
CA LEU A 572 -17.55 -1.48 18.78
C LEU A 572 -17.05 -0.09 18.35
N GLY A 573 -17.45 0.96 19.07
CA GLY A 573 -16.98 2.32 18.80
C GLY A 573 -15.46 2.46 18.94
N VAL A 574 -14.87 1.77 19.93
CA VAL A 574 -13.40 1.72 20.11
C VAL A 574 -12.73 1.03 18.92
N GLU A 575 -13.24 -0.14 18.49
CA GLU A 575 -12.66 -0.84 17.32
C GLU A 575 -12.79 0.00 16.04
N GLN A 576 -13.93 0.65 15.82
CA GLN A 576 -14.15 1.55 14.68
C GLN A 576 -13.15 2.72 14.68
N TYR A 577 -12.86 3.27 15.84
CA TYR A 577 -11.83 4.30 16.00
C TYR A 577 -10.42 3.76 15.67
N LEU A 578 -10.08 2.56 16.17
CA LEU A 578 -8.78 1.93 15.86
C LEU A 578 -8.61 1.65 14.36
N VAL A 579 -9.69 1.29 13.67
CA VAL A 579 -9.68 1.16 12.21
C VAL A 579 -9.45 2.52 11.54
N ALA A 580 -10.11 3.59 12.01
CA ALA A 580 -9.90 4.94 11.50
C ALA A 580 -8.43 5.38 11.65
N ASP A 581 -7.83 5.11 12.81
CA ASP A 581 -6.42 5.40 13.08
C ASP A 581 -5.47 4.61 12.17
N GLN A 582 -5.77 3.33 11.88
CA GLN A 582 -5.02 2.53 10.93
C GLN A 582 -5.06 3.12 9.50
N TYR A 583 -6.23 3.51 9.01
CA TYR A 583 -6.35 4.14 7.69
C TYR A 583 -5.68 5.52 7.65
N GLY A 584 -5.84 6.33 8.69
CA GLY A 584 -5.16 7.62 8.81
C GLY A 584 -3.63 7.48 8.78
N SER A 585 -3.08 6.48 9.48
CA SER A 585 -1.65 6.18 9.45
C SER A 585 -1.15 5.69 8.08
N GLN A 586 -2.05 5.23 7.21
CA GLN A 586 -1.77 4.81 5.83
C GLN A 586 -1.95 5.95 4.82
N GLY A 587 -2.39 7.13 5.27
CA GLY A 587 -2.69 8.27 4.40
C GLY A 587 -4.02 8.14 3.63
N GLU A 588 -4.85 7.15 3.98
CA GLU A 588 -6.18 6.93 3.40
C GLU A 588 -7.23 7.80 4.14
N GLU A 589 -7.12 9.12 4.02
CA GLU A 589 -7.91 10.08 4.80
C GLU A 589 -9.43 9.92 4.63
N GLU A 590 -9.91 9.62 3.42
CA GLU A 590 -11.34 9.43 3.16
C GLU A 590 -11.88 8.22 3.92
N ALA A 591 -11.17 7.09 3.86
CA ALA A 591 -11.53 5.89 4.60
C ALA A 591 -11.44 6.10 6.11
N ALA A 592 -10.38 6.77 6.59
CA ALA A 592 -10.22 7.12 7.99
C ALA A 592 -11.39 7.96 8.51
N ASN A 593 -11.78 8.99 7.75
CA ASN A 593 -12.91 9.84 8.10
C ASN A 593 -14.25 9.08 8.13
N ALA A 594 -14.46 8.18 7.16
CA ALA A 594 -15.68 7.37 7.13
C ALA A 594 -15.78 6.42 8.34
N TRP A 595 -14.67 5.86 8.80
CA TRP A 595 -14.63 5.04 10.01
C TRP A 595 -14.79 5.87 11.28
N LEU A 596 -14.22 7.07 11.31
CA LEU A 596 -14.37 8.00 12.44
C LEU A 596 -15.83 8.45 12.58
N ASP A 597 -16.53 8.73 11.47
CA ASP A 597 -17.95 9.08 11.47
C ASP A 597 -18.81 7.93 12.03
N ARG A 598 -18.48 6.66 11.71
CA ARG A 598 -19.13 5.48 12.31
C ARG A 598 -18.87 5.39 13.81
N ALA A 599 -17.62 5.58 14.23
CA ALA A 599 -17.26 5.57 15.66
C ALA A 599 -18.04 6.64 16.43
N ILE A 600 -18.17 7.86 15.89
CA ILE A 600 -18.94 8.96 16.46
C ILE A 600 -20.42 8.56 16.59
N ALA A 601 -21.02 8.00 15.55
CA ALA A 601 -22.43 7.57 15.60
C ALA A 601 -22.66 6.46 16.65
N THR A 602 -21.76 5.48 16.69
CA THR A 602 -21.82 4.37 17.66
C THR A 602 -21.67 4.88 19.10
N MET A 603 -20.66 5.72 19.38
CA MET A 603 -20.45 6.28 20.72
C MET A 603 -21.54 7.26 21.12
N THR A 604 -22.15 7.99 20.18
CA THR A 604 -23.31 8.83 20.45
C THR A 604 -24.49 7.98 20.95
N THR A 605 -24.74 6.84 20.30
CA THR A 605 -25.77 5.89 20.71
C THR A 605 -25.48 5.33 22.12
N VAL A 606 -24.22 5.05 22.44
CA VAL A 606 -23.79 4.62 23.79
C VAL A 606 -24.10 5.71 24.82
N ALA A 607 -23.71 6.95 24.53
CA ALA A 607 -23.95 8.10 25.43
C ALA A 607 -25.45 8.43 25.61
N GLU A 608 -26.30 8.09 24.63
CA GLU A 608 -27.77 8.21 24.75
C GLU A 608 -28.37 7.10 25.62
N GLN A 609 -27.84 5.88 25.53
CA GLN A 609 -28.34 4.73 26.30
C GLN A 609 -27.87 4.75 27.76
N ASP A 610 -26.63 5.15 27.98
CA ASP A 610 -26.00 5.24 29.30
C ASP A 610 -25.22 6.56 29.41
N ARG A 611 -25.90 7.60 29.86
CA ARG A 611 -25.38 8.97 29.89
C ARG A 611 -24.43 9.16 31.06
N THR A 612 -23.22 8.70 30.91
CA THR A 612 -22.10 8.95 31.85
C THR A 612 -21.18 10.04 31.27
N ALA A 613 -20.43 10.72 32.17
CA ALA A 613 -19.42 11.69 31.74
C ALA A 613 -18.37 11.07 30.83
N GLU A 614 -18.04 9.80 31.03
CA GLU A 614 -17.09 9.04 30.24
C GLU A 614 -17.56 8.80 28.81
N HIS A 615 -18.82 8.35 28.64
CA HIS A 615 -19.37 8.11 27.33
C HIS A 615 -19.53 9.40 26.52
N VAL A 616 -19.95 10.49 27.18
CA VAL A 616 -20.05 11.79 26.51
C VAL A 616 -18.68 12.36 26.14
N GLN A 617 -17.66 12.16 27.01
CA GLN A 617 -16.27 12.53 26.73
C GLN A 617 -15.75 11.77 25.49
N ALA A 618 -15.98 10.46 25.41
CA ALA A 618 -15.56 9.65 24.28
C ALA A 618 -16.11 10.19 22.93
N VAL A 619 -17.39 10.63 22.92
CA VAL A 619 -17.97 11.29 21.73
C VAL A 619 -17.23 12.59 21.40
N ALA A 620 -16.92 13.40 22.42
CA ALA A 620 -16.24 14.67 22.23
C ALA A 620 -14.81 14.49 21.67
N GLU A 621 -14.09 13.50 22.17
CA GLU A 621 -12.73 13.17 21.69
C GLU A 621 -12.74 12.78 20.20
N LEU A 622 -13.71 11.97 19.78
CA LEU A 622 -13.87 11.59 18.38
C LEU A 622 -14.24 12.79 17.49
N LEU A 623 -15.13 13.65 17.95
CA LEU A 623 -15.51 14.89 17.26
C LEU A 623 -14.31 15.84 17.11
N ALA A 624 -13.49 15.97 18.14
CA ALA A 624 -12.27 16.78 18.07
C ALA A 624 -11.28 16.22 17.05
N ARG A 625 -11.10 14.90 16.99
CA ARG A 625 -10.27 14.23 15.97
C ARG A 625 -10.83 14.38 14.55
N ARG A 626 -12.15 14.43 14.43
CA ARG A 626 -12.84 14.69 13.16
C ARG A 626 -12.65 16.14 12.67
N GLY A 627 -12.18 17.03 13.56
CA GLY A 627 -12.00 18.46 13.30
C GLY A 627 -13.20 19.32 13.68
N ASP A 628 -14.26 18.74 14.25
CA ASP A 628 -15.43 19.49 14.71
C ASP A 628 -15.25 19.96 16.19
N ALA A 629 -14.37 20.93 16.37
CA ALA A 629 -14.06 21.49 17.66
C ALA A 629 -15.29 22.12 18.39
N ARG A 630 -16.29 22.58 17.61
CA ARG A 630 -17.50 23.18 18.19
C ARG A 630 -18.43 22.13 18.78
N ALA A 631 -18.67 21.04 18.05
CA ALA A 631 -19.46 19.93 18.55
C ALA A 631 -18.76 19.23 19.73
N ALA A 632 -17.43 19.11 19.68
CA ALA A 632 -16.63 18.59 20.79
C ALA A 632 -16.80 19.45 22.05
N GLU A 633 -16.71 20.77 21.93
CA GLU A 633 -16.97 21.71 23.04
C GLU A 633 -18.35 21.51 23.67
N GLU A 634 -19.40 21.44 22.84
CA GLU A 634 -20.77 21.24 23.34
C GLU A 634 -20.88 19.93 24.14
N LYS A 635 -20.29 18.86 23.65
CA LYS A 635 -20.26 17.55 24.35
C LYS A 635 -19.44 17.59 25.63
N LEU A 636 -18.29 18.27 25.65
CA LEU A 636 -17.47 18.41 26.85
C LEU A 636 -18.17 19.22 27.93
N ARG A 637 -18.85 20.29 27.59
CA ARG A 637 -19.69 21.05 28.53
C ARG A 637 -20.84 20.18 29.08
N ASP A 638 -21.45 19.36 28.25
CA ASP A 638 -22.45 18.40 28.67
C ASP A 638 -21.86 17.36 29.65
N ALA A 639 -20.68 16.80 29.33
CA ALA A 639 -19.97 15.88 30.22
C ALA A 639 -19.63 16.50 31.59
N LEU A 640 -19.21 17.78 31.60
CA LEU A 640 -18.94 18.53 32.85
C LEU A 640 -20.20 18.74 33.69
N THR A 641 -21.41 18.79 33.14
CA THR A 641 -22.64 18.81 33.91
C THR A 641 -22.89 17.51 34.66
N LEU A 642 -22.34 16.40 34.15
CA LEU A 642 -22.43 15.06 34.75
C LEU A 642 -21.35 14.81 35.81
N ASP A 643 -20.11 15.25 35.54
CA ASP A 643 -18.99 15.11 36.47
C ASP A 643 -17.99 16.28 36.32
N ALA A 644 -18.24 17.33 37.07
CA ALA A 644 -17.35 18.51 37.11
C ALA A 644 -16.03 18.26 37.90
N SER A 645 -15.86 17.10 38.49
CA SER A 645 -14.63 16.78 39.24
C SER A 645 -13.56 16.06 38.41
N ARG A 646 -13.88 15.72 37.18
CA ARG A 646 -12.97 14.99 36.29
C ARG A 646 -12.03 15.97 35.58
N ALA A 647 -10.76 15.97 35.96
CA ALA A 647 -9.75 16.87 35.42
C ALA A 647 -9.52 16.76 33.91
N SER A 648 -9.66 15.54 33.33
CA SER A 648 -9.52 15.34 31.90
C SER A 648 -10.54 16.13 31.08
N LEU A 649 -11.80 16.24 31.57
CA LEU A 649 -12.85 16.98 30.84
C LEU A 649 -12.52 18.47 30.72
N HIS A 650 -11.99 19.09 31.77
CA HIS A 650 -11.53 20.48 31.76
C HIS A 650 -10.36 20.66 30.79
N ALA A 651 -9.41 19.70 30.79
CA ALA A 651 -8.28 19.73 29.87
C ALA A 651 -8.70 19.57 28.40
N ASP A 652 -9.65 18.70 28.13
CA ASP A 652 -10.17 18.47 26.75
C ASP A 652 -11.02 19.66 26.29
N LEU A 653 -11.83 20.26 27.19
CA LEU A 653 -12.58 21.48 26.88
C LEU A 653 -11.64 22.63 26.52
N SER A 654 -10.55 22.80 27.27
CA SER A 654 -9.52 23.78 26.91
C SER A 654 -8.95 23.52 25.53
N SER A 655 -8.66 22.28 25.17
CA SER A 655 -8.16 21.92 23.85
C SER A 655 -9.16 22.22 22.73
N ALA A 656 -10.43 21.90 22.92
CA ALA A 656 -11.50 22.20 21.97
C ALA A 656 -11.68 23.73 21.78
N LEU A 657 -11.65 24.51 22.85
CA LEU A 657 -11.70 25.97 22.79
C LEU A 657 -10.51 26.56 22.03
N MET A 658 -9.30 26.05 22.26
CA MET A 658 -8.10 26.51 21.55
C MET A 658 -8.11 26.12 20.07
N THR A 659 -8.64 24.96 19.70
CA THR A 659 -8.80 24.56 18.28
C THR A 659 -9.79 25.46 17.55
N ARG A 660 -10.77 26.03 18.22
CA ARG A 660 -11.67 27.05 17.66
C ARG A 660 -11.00 28.40 17.39
N VAL A 661 -9.89 28.69 18.08
CA VAL A 661 -9.09 29.87 17.82
C VAL A 661 -8.32 29.64 16.52
N SER A 662 -8.80 30.23 15.41
CA SER A 662 -8.24 30.05 14.08
C SER A 662 -6.79 30.50 14.02
N GLY A 663 -5.94 29.75 13.31
CA GLY A 663 -4.53 30.12 13.08
C GLY A 663 -4.35 31.45 12.35
N GLU A 664 -5.36 31.89 11.61
CA GLU A 664 -5.38 33.22 10.94
C GLU A 664 -5.50 34.40 11.94
N ASN A 665 -5.94 34.12 13.15
CA ASN A 665 -6.09 35.11 14.23
C ASN A 665 -4.89 35.20 15.17
N VAL A 666 -3.78 34.55 14.80
CA VAL A 666 -2.52 34.58 15.54
C VAL A 666 -1.43 35.20 14.65
N ASP A 667 -0.67 36.14 15.16
CA ASP A 667 0.42 36.76 14.43
C ASP A 667 1.66 35.86 14.30
N GLN A 668 2.68 36.31 13.57
CA GLN A 668 3.94 35.56 13.36
C GLN A 668 4.69 35.27 14.66
N ASN A 669 4.36 35.93 15.76
CA ASN A 669 4.92 35.68 17.09
C ASN A 669 4.01 34.80 17.97
N GLY A 670 2.96 34.22 17.41
CA GLY A 670 2.01 33.37 18.15
C GLY A 670 0.99 34.15 19.00
N LYS A 671 0.92 35.50 18.87
CA LYS A 671 0.00 36.33 19.64
C LYS A 671 -1.31 36.56 18.91
N LEU A 672 -2.40 36.54 19.68
CA LEU A 672 -3.76 36.75 19.18
C LEU A 672 -3.92 38.15 18.56
N THR A 673 -4.34 38.19 17.29
CA THR A 673 -4.58 39.42 16.55
C THR A 673 -6.03 39.91 16.65
N ASP A 674 -6.97 38.96 16.90
CA ASP A 674 -8.40 39.23 17.04
C ASP A 674 -8.82 39.26 18.52
N ASP A 675 -9.17 40.47 19.00
CA ASP A 675 -9.61 40.67 20.38
C ASP A 675 -10.94 39.98 20.70
N GLU A 676 -11.77 39.63 19.71
CA GLU A 676 -13.04 38.94 19.91
C GLU A 676 -12.81 37.48 20.36
N GLN A 677 -11.66 36.92 20.07
CA GLN A 677 -11.31 35.55 20.50
C GLN A 677 -10.66 35.47 21.89
N LYS A 678 -10.24 36.60 22.47
CA LYS A 678 -9.65 36.64 23.84
C LYS A 678 -10.52 35.99 24.92
N PRO A 679 -11.87 36.14 24.93
CA PRO A 679 -12.70 35.41 25.90
C PRO A 679 -12.56 33.91 25.86
N LEU A 680 -12.54 33.30 24.65
CA LEU A 680 -12.36 31.88 24.46
C LEU A 680 -10.99 31.38 24.98
N VAL A 681 -9.94 32.12 24.64
CA VAL A 681 -8.58 31.79 25.13
C VAL A 681 -8.46 31.91 26.65
N ARG A 682 -9.12 32.91 27.28
CA ARG A 682 -9.17 33.05 28.72
C ARG A 682 -9.99 31.92 29.37
N GLU A 683 -11.08 31.51 28.77
CA GLU A 683 -11.87 30.39 29.19
C GLU A 683 -11.04 29.10 29.14
N ALA A 684 -10.34 28.85 28.03
CA ALA A 684 -9.44 27.72 27.88
C ALA A 684 -8.37 27.66 28.98
N LEU A 685 -7.80 28.83 29.32
CA LEU A 685 -6.86 28.92 30.45
C LEU A 685 -7.51 28.64 31.80
N SER A 686 -8.75 29.12 32.01
CA SER A 686 -9.51 28.85 33.24
C SER A 686 -9.77 27.34 33.40
N GLU A 687 -10.14 26.69 32.30
CA GLU A 687 -10.38 25.24 32.32
C GLU A 687 -9.09 24.45 32.62
N LEU A 688 -7.93 24.81 32.02
CA LEU A 688 -6.66 24.17 32.40
C LEU A 688 -6.25 24.41 33.85
N ARG A 689 -6.53 25.59 34.40
CA ARG A 689 -6.27 25.85 35.82
C ARG A 689 -7.13 24.98 36.74
N GLU A 690 -8.38 24.76 36.34
CA GLU A 690 -9.28 23.87 37.09
C GLU A 690 -8.82 22.40 36.92
N ALA A 691 -8.43 21.98 35.74
CA ALA A 691 -7.81 20.67 35.50
C ALA A 691 -6.59 20.47 36.40
N ALA A 692 -5.68 21.44 36.46
CA ALA A 692 -4.48 21.39 37.31
C ALA A 692 -4.79 21.39 38.79
N ARG A 693 -5.89 22.06 39.21
CA ARG A 693 -6.38 22.04 40.59
C ARG A 693 -6.93 20.67 40.98
N LEU A 694 -7.65 20.03 40.10
CA LEU A 694 -8.24 18.71 40.29
C LEU A 694 -7.19 17.61 40.26
N ASP A 695 -6.33 17.64 39.25
CA ASP A 695 -5.23 16.70 39.08
C ASP A 695 -4.02 17.37 38.41
N SER A 696 -3.04 17.74 39.22
CA SER A 696 -1.81 18.37 38.71
C SER A 696 -0.83 17.38 38.05
N SER A 697 -1.12 16.08 38.06
CA SER A 697 -0.29 15.05 37.47
C SER A 697 -0.66 14.73 36.01
N LEU A 698 -1.78 15.29 35.52
CA LEU A 698 -2.18 15.10 34.13
C LEU A 698 -1.09 15.61 33.17
N PRO A 699 -0.65 14.78 32.18
CA PRO A 699 0.42 15.14 31.25
C PRO A 699 0.11 16.41 30.44
N GLY A 700 1.12 17.25 30.24
CA GLY A 700 1.07 18.40 29.33
C GLY A 700 0.17 19.57 29.77
N ILE A 701 -0.49 19.53 30.93
CA ILE A 701 -1.36 20.63 31.38
C ILE A 701 -0.58 21.95 31.47
N PHE A 702 0.56 21.95 32.13
CA PHE A 702 1.35 23.17 32.33
C PHE A 702 1.99 23.62 31.00
N THR A 703 2.36 22.71 30.12
CA THR A 703 2.85 23.02 28.76
C THR A 703 1.76 23.72 27.97
N ARG A 704 0.53 23.20 27.99
CA ARG A 704 -0.64 23.85 27.32
C ARG A 704 -0.99 25.18 27.95
N MET A 705 -0.90 25.34 29.29
CA MET A 705 -1.08 26.63 29.95
C MET A 705 -0.05 27.65 29.45
N GLY A 706 1.21 27.24 29.32
CA GLY A 706 2.29 28.08 28.80
C GLY A 706 1.99 28.59 27.37
N ALA A 707 1.55 27.69 26.48
CA ALA A 707 1.15 28.06 25.13
C ALA A 707 -0.02 29.06 25.11
N ILE A 708 -1.02 28.88 25.95
CA ILE A 708 -2.14 29.83 26.09
C ILE A 708 -1.67 31.20 26.60
N TYR A 709 -0.73 31.25 27.56
CA TYR A 709 -0.16 32.51 28.03
C TYR A 709 0.61 33.24 26.92
N GLU A 710 1.31 32.51 26.03
CA GLU A 710 1.97 33.13 24.86
C GLU A 710 0.94 33.76 23.92
N VAL A 711 -0.14 33.01 23.58
CA VAL A 711 -1.24 33.52 22.74
C VAL A 711 -1.88 34.79 23.34
N LEU A 712 -1.98 34.86 24.69
CA LEU A 712 -2.46 36.03 25.38
C LEU A 712 -1.42 37.17 25.49
N GLY A 713 -0.20 36.95 25.03
CA GLY A 713 0.89 37.91 25.16
C GLY A 713 1.42 38.10 26.59
N GLN A 714 1.43 37.04 27.38
CA GLN A 714 1.88 36.98 28.78
C GLN A 714 3.13 36.09 28.91
N PRO A 715 4.30 36.51 28.37
CA PRO A 715 5.48 35.66 28.25
C PRO A 715 6.11 35.27 29.58
N GLU A 716 5.95 36.06 30.65
CA GLU A 716 6.46 35.71 31.98
C GLU A 716 5.64 34.59 32.63
N ASP A 717 4.30 34.63 32.46
CA ASP A 717 3.42 33.57 32.94
C ASP A 717 3.62 32.28 32.12
N ALA A 718 3.88 32.41 30.84
CA ALA A 718 4.23 31.27 29.94
C ALA A 718 5.52 30.60 30.42
N ARG A 719 6.57 31.39 30.71
CA ARG A 719 7.83 30.87 31.22
C ARG A 719 7.63 30.08 32.52
N ILE A 720 6.91 30.65 33.48
CA ILE A 720 6.61 29.99 34.77
C ILE A 720 5.86 28.66 34.53
N ALA A 721 4.92 28.65 33.60
CA ALA A 721 4.16 27.44 33.25
C ALA A 721 5.05 26.36 32.63
N TYR A 722 5.91 26.70 31.69
CA TYR A 722 6.84 25.75 31.08
C TYR A 722 7.90 25.22 32.06
N GLU A 723 8.46 26.10 32.88
CA GLU A 723 9.38 25.70 33.97
C GLU A 723 8.69 24.72 34.91
N GLY A 724 7.43 25.01 35.28
CA GLY A 724 6.62 24.14 36.10
C GLY A 724 6.24 22.82 35.45
N ALA A 725 6.12 22.76 34.12
CA ALA A 725 5.95 21.51 33.34
C ALA A 725 7.23 20.65 33.45
N ILE A 726 8.39 21.23 33.19
CA ILE A 726 9.69 20.56 33.18
C ILE A 726 10.06 20.07 34.60
N GLU A 727 9.72 20.82 35.65
CA GLU A 727 9.93 20.39 37.03
C GLU A 727 9.16 19.13 37.39
N ARG A 728 7.99 18.94 36.80
CA ARG A 728 7.12 17.77 37.05
C ARG A 728 7.47 16.59 36.16
N ASP A 729 7.78 16.90 34.90
CA ASP A 729 8.18 15.89 33.92
C ASP A 729 9.39 16.40 33.12
N THR A 730 10.57 15.95 33.51
CA THR A 730 11.84 16.28 32.83
C THR A 730 11.97 15.61 31.44
N GLN A 731 11.03 14.73 31.08
CA GLN A 731 11.00 14.07 29.78
C GLN A 731 9.97 14.72 28.83
N ASP A 732 9.31 15.82 29.21
CA ASP A 732 8.43 16.56 28.33
C ASP A 732 9.24 17.35 27.28
N ALA A 733 9.52 16.71 26.15
CA ALA A 733 10.25 17.32 25.03
C ALA A 733 9.55 18.58 24.51
N THR A 734 8.23 18.60 24.53
CA THR A 734 7.42 19.74 24.08
C THR A 734 7.57 20.94 25.02
N ALA A 735 7.59 20.72 26.33
CA ALA A 735 7.83 21.79 27.31
C ALA A 735 9.24 22.38 27.16
N HIS A 736 10.24 21.55 26.98
CA HIS A 736 11.61 22.01 26.67
C HIS A 736 11.67 22.82 25.39
N TYR A 737 11.08 22.32 24.29
CA TYR A 737 11.01 23.06 23.03
C TYR A 737 10.29 24.40 23.17
N ALA A 738 9.15 24.44 23.83
CA ALA A 738 8.35 25.64 24.01
C ALA A 738 9.10 26.70 24.87
N LEU A 739 9.72 26.26 25.97
CA LEU A 739 10.52 27.17 26.78
C LEU A 739 11.73 27.70 26.02
N GLY A 740 12.43 26.83 25.27
CA GLY A 740 13.52 27.24 24.40
C GLY A 740 13.09 28.27 23.36
N SER A 741 11.93 28.06 22.72
CA SER A 741 11.36 28.98 21.72
C SER A 741 10.98 30.34 22.33
N LEU A 742 10.36 30.32 23.51
CA LEU A 742 10.04 31.54 24.25
C LEU A 742 11.30 32.35 24.60
N LEU A 743 12.36 31.70 25.11
CA LEU A 743 13.63 32.34 25.44
C LEU A 743 14.34 32.87 24.18
N LEU A 744 14.32 32.13 23.08
CA LEU A 744 14.88 32.56 21.80
C LEU A 744 14.16 33.83 21.25
N SER A 745 12.83 33.86 21.33
CA SER A 745 12.03 35.05 20.92
C SER A 745 12.40 36.32 21.72
N ARG A 746 12.91 36.12 22.92
CA ARG A 746 13.36 37.19 23.86
C ARG A 746 14.84 37.51 23.72
N GLN A 747 15.53 36.88 22.75
CA GLN A 747 16.97 37.03 22.54
C GLN A 747 17.82 36.50 23.72
N GLU A 748 17.26 35.58 24.48
CA GLU A 748 17.93 34.90 25.61
C GLU A 748 18.57 33.58 25.07
N ASP A 749 19.31 33.68 23.96
CA ASP A 749 19.81 32.55 23.16
C ASP A 749 20.62 31.53 23.97
N ALA A 750 21.43 32.02 24.92
CA ALA A 750 22.26 31.17 25.79
C ALA A 750 21.42 30.37 26.81
N ALA A 751 20.29 30.92 27.23
CA ALA A 751 19.36 30.24 28.13
C ALA A 751 18.47 29.23 27.34
N ALA A 752 18.14 29.52 26.09
CA ALA A 752 17.36 28.67 25.22
C ALA A 752 18.10 27.37 24.84
N LEU A 753 19.42 27.41 24.67
CA LEU A 753 20.22 26.31 24.17
C LEU A 753 20.03 24.98 24.91
N PRO A 754 20.16 24.91 26.26
CA PRO A 754 20.01 23.64 26.98
C PRO A 754 18.61 23.02 26.80
N HIS A 755 17.60 23.84 26.61
CA HIS A 755 16.23 23.36 26.43
C HIS A 755 16.04 22.77 25.03
N PHE A 756 16.56 23.40 23.97
CA PHE A 756 16.53 22.82 22.64
C PHE A 756 17.36 21.54 22.53
N GLU A 757 18.52 21.51 23.20
CA GLU A 757 19.36 20.30 23.26
C GLU A 757 18.61 19.16 23.96
N ALA A 758 17.92 19.44 25.06
CA ALA A 758 17.09 18.46 25.75
C ALA A 758 15.93 17.96 24.87
N ALA A 759 15.19 18.86 24.21
CA ALA A 759 14.10 18.49 23.30
C ALA A 759 14.58 17.56 22.17
N VAL A 760 15.70 17.89 21.52
CA VAL A 760 16.30 17.05 20.46
C VAL A 760 16.86 15.73 21.00
N GLN A 761 17.35 15.70 22.23
CA GLN A 761 17.81 14.47 22.87
C GLN A 761 16.64 13.52 23.17
N LEU A 762 15.50 14.06 23.61
CA LEU A 762 14.29 13.29 23.92
C LEU A 762 13.61 12.80 22.63
N GLU A 763 13.53 13.64 21.61
CA GLU A 763 12.94 13.31 20.32
C GLU A 763 13.92 13.61 19.16
N PRO A 764 14.87 12.72 18.89
CA PRO A 764 15.94 12.97 17.91
C PRO A 764 15.48 13.12 16.45
N LEU A 765 14.29 12.65 16.11
CA LEU A 765 13.75 12.70 14.75
C LEU A 765 12.78 13.87 14.53
N ALA A 766 12.44 14.63 15.58
CA ALA A 766 11.57 15.79 15.45
C ALA A 766 12.28 16.93 14.68
N VAL A 767 11.91 17.12 13.44
CA VAL A 767 12.50 18.14 12.54
C VAL A 767 12.26 19.54 13.10
N SER A 768 11.10 19.83 13.67
CA SER A 768 10.80 21.11 14.30
C SER A 768 11.76 21.45 15.45
N PHE A 769 12.09 20.47 16.31
CA PHE A 769 13.01 20.67 17.42
C PHE A 769 14.43 20.93 16.94
N ARG A 770 14.88 20.18 15.93
CA ARG A 770 16.19 20.40 15.29
C ARG A 770 16.27 21.76 14.59
N LEU A 771 15.19 22.17 13.93
CA LEU A 771 15.13 23.48 13.26
C LEU A 771 15.29 24.62 14.27
N ALA A 772 14.60 24.54 15.40
CA ALA A 772 14.73 25.51 16.49
C ALA A 772 16.14 25.51 17.09
N LEU A 773 16.73 24.32 17.31
CA LEU A 773 18.12 24.21 17.76
C LEU A 773 19.10 24.85 16.75
N ALA A 774 18.90 24.60 15.46
CA ALA A 774 19.70 25.20 14.41
C ALA A 774 19.54 26.73 14.39
N ALA A 775 18.32 27.25 14.52
CA ALA A 775 18.04 28.67 14.61
C ALA A 775 18.72 29.32 15.84
N ASN A 776 18.70 28.66 16.98
CA ASN A 776 19.39 29.10 18.18
C ASN A 776 20.92 29.13 17.97
N TYR A 777 21.50 28.12 17.35
CA TYR A 777 22.91 28.14 16.98
C TYR A 777 23.26 29.29 16.01
N VAL A 778 22.37 29.59 15.06
CA VAL A 778 22.53 30.76 14.16
C VAL A 778 22.50 32.07 14.94
N ALA A 779 21.55 32.24 15.88
CA ALA A 779 21.47 33.42 16.74
C ALA A 779 22.73 33.58 17.58
N MET A 780 23.28 32.50 18.12
CA MET A 780 24.54 32.48 18.87
C MET A 780 25.81 32.60 18.00
N ASN A 781 25.70 32.75 16.69
CA ASN A 781 26.84 32.73 15.74
C ASN A 781 27.69 31.43 15.79
N ARG A 782 27.14 30.30 16.17
CA ARG A 782 27.77 28.97 16.22
C ARG A 782 27.56 28.24 14.88
N ALA A 783 28.22 28.76 13.84
CA ALA A 783 27.98 28.35 12.46
C ALA A 783 28.26 26.87 12.18
N ARG A 784 29.23 26.24 12.87
CA ARG A 784 29.55 24.81 12.66
C ARG A 784 28.44 23.91 13.16
N GLU A 785 27.92 24.18 14.34
CA GLU A 785 26.84 23.43 14.96
C GLU A 785 25.54 23.64 14.20
N ALA A 786 25.22 24.87 13.83
CA ALA A 786 24.07 25.18 12.99
C ALA A 786 24.11 24.39 11.66
N THR A 787 25.24 24.41 10.93
CA THR A 787 25.36 23.66 9.68
C THR A 787 25.16 22.17 9.89
N ARG A 788 25.66 21.61 10.98
CA ARG A 788 25.49 20.18 11.29
C ARG A 788 24.02 19.79 11.45
N GLU A 789 23.25 20.59 12.22
CA GLU A 789 21.82 20.34 12.39
C GLU A 789 21.04 20.53 11.10
N LEU A 790 21.36 21.57 10.30
CA LEU A 790 20.75 21.79 8.99
C LEU A 790 21.04 20.64 8.00
N ASP A 791 22.24 20.07 8.03
CA ASP A 791 22.57 18.90 7.21
C ASP A 791 21.83 17.63 7.67
N LEU A 792 21.53 17.50 8.96
CA LEU A 792 20.71 16.41 9.49
C LEU A 792 19.23 16.60 9.09
N ILE A 793 18.73 17.82 9.16
CA ILE A 793 17.36 18.14 8.75
C ILE A 793 17.17 17.84 7.26
N ASP A 794 18.10 18.26 6.39
CA ASP A 794 18.04 17.96 4.96
C ASP A 794 18.00 16.46 4.63
N ARG A 795 18.57 15.62 5.51
CA ARG A 795 18.48 14.15 5.38
C ARG A 795 17.14 13.60 5.85
N LEU A 796 16.52 14.22 6.86
CA LEU A 796 15.24 13.81 7.40
C LEU A 796 14.09 14.31 6.54
N GLN A 797 14.19 15.56 6.09
CA GLN A 797 13.17 16.22 5.27
C GLN A 797 13.86 17.18 4.30
N PRO A 798 14.13 16.75 3.05
CA PRO A 798 14.78 17.58 2.04
C PRO A 798 13.97 18.81 1.63
N ASN A 799 14.64 19.85 1.20
CA ASN A 799 14.07 21.05 0.59
C ASN A 799 13.15 21.91 1.48
N LEU A 800 13.33 21.88 2.80
CA LEU A 800 12.61 22.79 3.69
C LEU A 800 13.03 24.25 3.45
N PRO A 801 12.07 25.17 3.16
CA PRO A 801 12.38 26.60 2.94
C PRO A 801 13.11 27.24 4.12
N GLN A 802 12.75 26.87 5.36
CA GLN A 802 13.36 27.39 6.59
C GLN A 802 14.85 27.00 6.69
N VAL A 803 15.24 25.83 6.20
CA VAL A 803 16.65 25.41 6.14
C VAL A 803 17.43 26.30 5.19
N GLN A 804 16.86 26.65 4.04
CA GLN A 804 17.50 27.54 3.07
C GLN A 804 17.66 28.94 3.64
N GLU A 805 16.63 29.48 4.30
CA GLU A 805 16.67 30.76 4.97
C GLU A 805 17.78 30.85 6.04
N LEU A 806 17.86 29.85 6.90
CA LEU A 806 18.90 29.78 7.95
C LEU A 806 20.31 29.67 7.33
N ARG A 807 20.49 28.94 6.24
CA ARG A 807 21.77 28.85 5.50
C ARG A 807 22.15 30.21 4.89
N GLU A 808 21.21 30.96 4.37
CA GLU A 808 21.46 32.32 3.86
C GLU A 808 21.88 33.28 4.97
N ILE A 809 21.23 33.23 6.15
CA ILE A 809 21.61 34.01 7.31
C ILE A 809 23.03 33.68 7.73
N LEU A 810 23.39 32.41 7.84
CA LEU A 810 24.73 31.95 8.15
C LEU A 810 25.77 32.45 7.14
N ALA A 811 25.47 32.40 5.85
CA ALA A 811 26.37 32.87 4.80
C ALA A 811 26.62 34.40 4.94
N ARG A 812 25.57 35.20 5.21
CA ARG A 812 25.67 36.67 5.45
C ARG A 812 26.54 36.94 6.70
N GLN A 813 26.34 36.22 7.80
CA GLN A 813 27.13 36.37 9.04
C GLN A 813 28.61 36.04 8.81
N GLN A 814 28.93 35.02 8.02
CA GLN A 814 30.29 34.65 7.67
C GLN A 814 30.99 35.69 6.77
N HIS A 815 30.23 36.29 5.84
CA HIS A 815 30.75 37.39 4.98
C HIS A 815 31.03 38.67 5.77
N GLN A 816 30.25 38.99 6.80
CA GLN A 816 30.49 40.16 7.64
C GLN A 816 31.71 40.01 8.59
N LYS A 817 32.17 38.80 8.86
CA LYS A 817 33.34 38.50 9.70
C LYS A 817 34.65 38.44 8.90
N LYS A 818 34.59 38.40 7.58
CA LYS A 818 35.75 38.53 6.67
C LYS A 818 35.98 39.95 6.25
#